data_ba93080a871cb15505ca109b2bf60ee0
#
_entry.id   ba93080a871cb15505ca109b2bf60ee0
#
_cell.length_a   1.000
_cell.length_b   1.000
_cell.length_c   1.000
_cell.angle_alpha   90.00
_cell.angle_beta   90.00
_cell.angle_gamma   90.00
#
_symmetry.space_group_name_H-M   'P 1'
#
loop_
_entity.id
_entity.type
_entity.pdbx_description
1 polymer ?
#
loop_
_entity_poly.entity_id
_entity_poly.type
_entity_poly.pdbx_seq_one_letter_code
_entity_poly.pdbx_strand_id
1 'polypeptide(L)'
;MKKGARLSMLSTVLLRVKEDYIDPGRMDPQRMFLAAVHVLERTTPEFISSVDGDEVRVVAGSSEERFHLSEILEPLDLFNAVQQVFQLLARSPDFDPALREIDVINGMLATLDSHTALLPPEVYRELKTGTQGSFSGVGIVVTVKDGYLTVIAPMDGTPAAKAGILPGDRIVRIGDVSVTNTTLSEAVNYLRGKPGTTVSVWIERPSEPQWVHFTLERSIIRLSSVTSQMLPGHIGYVRIRQFSQSTTAELEQHLEKLKADNARGLILDLYNNPGGLLHQAEKCADLFLTEGIIYSAVGQHRRVSEVRRASLHSAIWHQPLIVLVNQGSASAAEILAGALKVHRRALVMGETSFGKGSIQMVNEFDDDSALKMTIAHYLAGGTLAIQSLGVKPHVAVQILDLDHNPHELFQRSRSSGAEPAPLVGQPDVPPWVTVQVVSQRLEGANVQDSDNQAPPELTDAARRLLILPRQHVEWEREPVVAWSRDESDQAMLGLIEQLGKKGVDWTLGNPGQGKARLEARLRLNGDGTIQAGQTLAGIVTLVNLGTSPVFRVGAVIQNTPESPAREYLFGHLDPGEQRTVAFTYPVDANHPRGIWPLTVRFFSPTPISGEEPSVLPADLQTWIEIAPASRPEYQIHHHFMDDLAGNGDGLLQPGEKGRLRIYVMNTGRVAADSVVLGLKVLSPESIEIAENRFLISRLLPQETRSHDFIVTARSDARASGPGLLLRLEEPRFARQFDAQVPLVVRPSAPGPIEVGGIFQFPRNTALVSGAEPESMVIGLASAGATFPVIGSQGQWVKIQLAPDRTAFALRSSGNLVAADSVPLLSPRWIPMWQIQGPRIEVIRDLPLRNRTSPVDLTARLSHPRQILDATVEVFGPQGRYAKVMVASGSGRTELNIAPKIPLFEGKNRVSITLRSTPELKTRWEQICYYSP
;
A
#
# COMPACT_ATOMS: atom_id res chain seq x y z
N MET A 1 -8.10 32.18 -20.92
CA MET A 1 -6.65 32.01 -20.65
C MET A 1 -6.50 31.54 -19.23
N LYS A 2 -6.26 30.24 -19.00
CA LYS A 2 -5.87 29.72 -17.69
C LYS A 2 -4.55 30.41 -17.30
N LYS A 3 -4.48 31.06 -16.13
CA LYS A 3 -3.26 31.68 -15.60
C LYS A 3 -2.15 30.64 -15.65
N GLY A 4 -1.00 30.97 -16.25
CA GLY A 4 0.14 30.09 -16.33
C GLY A 4 0.45 29.49 -14.96
N ALA A 5 0.67 28.19 -14.91
CA ALA A 5 0.96 27.46 -13.68
C ALA A 5 2.17 28.12 -12.98
N ARG A 6 1.91 28.83 -11.88
CA ARG A 6 2.98 29.30 -11.00
C ARG A 6 3.29 28.17 -10.03
N LEU A 7 4.42 27.50 -10.22
CA LEU A 7 4.93 26.46 -9.34
C LEU A 7 5.57 27.09 -8.09
N SER A 8 4.75 27.75 -7.27
CA SER A 8 5.22 28.51 -6.10
C SER A 8 5.70 27.59 -4.97
N MET A 9 5.07 26.45 -4.83
CA MET A 9 5.45 25.43 -3.84
C MET A 9 6.79 24.81 -4.22
N LEU A 10 6.99 24.45 -5.48
CA LEU A 10 8.24 23.89 -6.00
C LEU A 10 9.42 24.82 -5.74
N SER A 11 9.28 26.13 -6.04
CA SER A 11 10.38 27.08 -5.81
C SER A 11 10.78 27.18 -4.34
N THR A 12 9.80 27.19 -3.45
CA THR A 12 10.02 27.26 -2.00
C THR A 12 10.68 25.97 -1.48
N VAL A 13 10.23 24.80 -1.94
CA VAL A 13 10.80 23.51 -1.56
C VAL A 13 12.23 23.37 -2.01
N LEU A 14 12.56 23.74 -3.27
CA LEU A 14 13.94 23.68 -3.78
C LEU A 14 14.89 24.58 -2.99
N LEU A 15 14.44 25.78 -2.59
CA LEU A 15 15.22 26.68 -1.78
C LEU A 15 15.50 26.05 -0.40
N ARG A 16 14.47 25.52 0.28
CA ARG A 16 14.62 24.87 1.57
C ARG A 16 15.54 23.66 1.52
N VAL A 17 15.41 22.81 0.47
CA VAL A 17 16.29 21.66 0.28
C VAL A 17 17.75 22.12 0.11
N LYS A 18 18.01 23.15 -0.67
CA LYS A 18 19.36 23.70 -0.86
C LYS A 18 19.98 24.21 0.47
N GLU A 19 19.15 24.85 1.30
CA GLU A 19 19.63 25.46 2.56
C GLU A 19 19.81 24.44 3.69
N ASP A 20 18.87 23.52 3.88
CA ASP A 20 18.72 22.78 5.13
C ASP A 20 18.89 21.25 5.00
N TYR A 21 18.86 20.68 3.78
CA TYR A 21 18.97 19.23 3.61
C TYR A 21 20.36 18.73 4.05
N ILE A 22 20.38 17.62 4.80
CA ILE A 22 21.59 17.09 5.45
C ILE A 22 22.79 16.87 4.52
N ASP A 23 22.56 16.39 3.31
CA ASP A 23 23.60 16.00 2.34
C ASP A 23 23.46 16.77 1.02
N PRO A 24 24.05 17.98 0.93
CA PRO A 24 23.98 18.79 -0.29
C PRO A 24 24.46 18.07 -1.55
N GLY A 25 25.37 17.10 -1.41
CA GLY A 25 25.90 16.33 -2.55
C GLY A 25 24.86 15.39 -3.20
N ARG A 26 23.74 15.13 -2.52
CA ARG A 26 22.63 14.35 -3.09
C ARG A 26 21.63 15.20 -3.86
N MET A 27 21.68 16.52 -3.71
CA MET A 27 20.87 17.43 -4.50
C MET A 27 21.44 17.54 -5.92
N ASP A 28 21.14 16.56 -6.74
CA ASP A 28 21.53 16.47 -8.14
C ASP A 28 20.36 16.97 -9.02
N PRO A 29 20.44 18.19 -9.59
CA PRO A 29 19.36 18.77 -10.37
C PRO A 29 18.99 17.94 -11.60
N GLN A 30 19.94 17.28 -12.24
CA GLN A 30 19.71 16.41 -13.40
C GLN A 30 18.88 15.18 -13.01
N ARG A 31 19.28 14.50 -11.93
CA ARG A 31 18.57 13.36 -11.40
C ARG A 31 17.18 13.74 -10.91
N MET A 32 17.03 14.90 -10.26
CA MET A 32 15.73 15.41 -9.80
C MET A 32 14.83 15.75 -11.00
N PHE A 33 15.37 16.33 -12.07
CA PHE A 33 14.61 16.59 -13.31
C PHE A 33 14.09 15.31 -13.94
N LEU A 34 14.94 14.29 -14.06
CA LEU A 34 14.52 12.99 -14.58
C LEU A 34 13.42 12.36 -13.72
N ALA A 35 13.51 12.46 -12.40
CA ALA A 35 12.48 11.97 -11.49
C ALA A 35 11.15 12.73 -11.68
N ALA A 36 11.18 14.06 -11.84
CA ALA A 36 10.02 14.89 -12.14
C ALA A 36 9.33 14.45 -13.44
N VAL A 37 10.12 14.27 -14.50
CA VAL A 37 9.64 13.80 -15.82
C VAL A 37 9.01 12.42 -15.71
N HIS A 38 9.65 11.48 -15.01
CA HIS A 38 9.12 10.12 -14.82
C HIS A 38 7.79 10.11 -14.02
N VAL A 39 7.65 10.97 -13.02
CA VAL A 39 6.38 11.09 -12.27
C VAL A 39 5.28 11.59 -13.20
N LEU A 40 5.53 12.64 -13.98
CA LEU A 40 4.58 13.16 -14.95
C LEU A 40 4.20 12.11 -16.00
N GLU A 41 5.15 11.33 -16.48
CA GLU A 41 4.91 10.23 -17.41
C GLU A 41 3.97 9.16 -16.85
N ARG A 42 4.11 8.83 -15.57
CA ARG A 42 3.26 7.84 -14.89
C ARG A 42 1.86 8.38 -14.56
N THR A 43 1.74 9.66 -14.30
CA THR A 43 0.50 10.30 -13.82
C THR A 43 -0.29 11.01 -14.91
N THR A 44 0.31 11.26 -16.09
CA THR A 44 -0.31 11.94 -17.22
C THR A 44 -0.29 11.01 -18.45
N PRO A 45 -1.44 10.51 -18.90
CA PRO A 45 -1.49 9.53 -19.98
C PRO A 45 -0.87 9.97 -21.29
N GLU A 46 -1.04 11.26 -21.63
CA GLU A 46 -0.61 11.86 -22.91
C GLU A 46 0.86 12.28 -22.92
N PHE A 47 1.53 12.17 -21.76
CA PHE A 47 2.91 12.62 -21.61
C PHE A 47 3.88 11.44 -21.74
N ILE A 48 4.92 11.62 -22.54
CA ILE A 48 5.95 10.59 -22.81
C ILE A 48 7.31 11.26 -22.76
N SER A 49 8.25 10.54 -22.20
CA SER A 49 9.65 10.97 -22.19
C SER A 49 10.57 9.92 -22.85
N SER A 50 11.66 10.39 -23.39
CA SER A 50 12.78 9.54 -23.82
C SER A 50 14.10 10.25 -23.51
N VAL A 51 15.06 9.47 -23.01
CA VAL A 51 16.39 9.95 -22.67
C VAL A 51 17.39 9.31 -23.61
N ASP A 52 18.18 10.14 -24.30
CA ASP A 52 19.26 9.69 -25.18
C ASP A 52 20.55 10.48 -24.86
N GLY A 53 21.41 9.86 -24.07
CA GLY A 53 22.60 10.51 -23.53
C GLY A 53 22.27 11.74 -22.69
N ASP A 54 22.65 12.93 -23.17
CA ASP A 54 22.40 14.23 -22.54
C ASP A 54 21.03 14.82 -22.86
N GLU A 55 20.37 14.36 -23.92
CA GLU A 55 19.09 14.91 -24.39
C GLU A 55 17.90 14.18 -23.73
N VAL A 56 17.01 14.95 -23.10
CA VAL A 56 15.69 14.50 -22.65
C VAL A 56 14.63 15.10 -23.54
N ARG A 57 13.98 14.27 -24.31
CA ARG A 57 12.87 14.61 -25.17
C ARG A 57 11.56 14.33 -24.49
N VAL A 58 10.66 15.30 -24.40
CA VAL A 58 9.31 15.15 -23.85
C VAL A 58 8.26 15.48 -24.90
N VAL A 59 7.20 14.70 -24.93
CA VAL A 59 6.09 14.83 -25.88
C VAL A 59 4.77 14.85 -25.11
N ALA A 60 3.91 15.84 -25.40
CA ALA A 60 2.56 15.91 -24.85
C ALA A 60 1.58 16.19 -26.00
N GLY A 61 0.77 15.20 -26.37
CA GLY A 61 -0.12 15.29 -27.53
C GLY A 61 0.67 15.52 -28.83
N SER A 62 0.46 16.67 -29.47
CA SER A 62 1.19 17.09 -30.69
C SER A 62 2.41 17.98 -30.45
N SER A 63 2.68 18.33 -29.21
CA SER A 63 3.76 19.25 -28.82
C SER A 63 4.98 18.48 -28.31
N GLU A 64 6.17 18.94 -28.66
CA GLU A 64 7.46 18.36 -28.28
C GLU A 64 8.40 19.44 -27.74
N GLU A 65 9.15 19.11 -26.69
CA GLU A 65 10.23 19.94 -26.14
C GLU A 65 11.47 19.07 -25.88
N ARG A 66 12.65 19.67 -25.90
CA ARG A 66 13.93 19.00 -25.65
C ARG A 66 14.70 19.75 -24.59
N PHE A 67 15.31 19.02 -23.69
CA PHE A 67 16.12 19.52 -22.60
C PHE A 67 17.48 18.87 -22.66
N HIS A 68 18.54 19.61 -22.38
CA HIS A 68 19.88 19.07 -22.20
C HIS A 68 20.20 19.00 -20.71
N LEU A 69 20.51 17.77 -20.22
CA LEU A 69 20.84 17.58 -18.81
C LEU A 69 22.06 18.40 -18.40
N SER A 70 23.03 18.57 -19.29
CA SER A 70 24.21 19.41 -19.07
C SER A 70 23.91 20.89 -18.83
N GLU A 71 22.71 21.36 -19.12
CA GLU A 71 22.26 22.74 -18.86
C GLU A 71 21.50 22.87 -17.52
N ILE A 72 21.19 21.73 -16.83
CA ILE A 72 20.45 21.71 -15.57
C ILE A 72 21.44 21.45 -14.43
N LEU A 73 22.11 22.50 -13.97
CA LEU A 73 23.20 22.41 -13.00
C LEU A 73 22.80 22.93 -11.61
N GLU A 74 21.92 23.92 -11.57
CA GLU A 74 21.52 24.59 -10.33
C GLU A 74 20.02 24.44 -10.08
N PRO A 75 19.52 24.63 -8.85
CA PRO A 75 18.09 24.56 -8.54
C PRO A 75 17.21 25.48 -9.37
N LEU A 76 17.75 26.62 -9.82
CA LEU A 76 17.02 27.55 -10.70
C LEU A 76 16.83 26.98 -12.10
N ASP A 77 17.84 26.29 -12.64
CA ASP A 77 17.75 25.62 -13.95
C ASP A 77 16.74 24.49 -13.88
N LEU A 78 16.77 23.70 -12.81
CA LEU A 78 15.78 22.65 -12.52
C LEU A 78 14.36 23.21 -12.46
N PHE A 79 14.16 24.31 -11.72
CA PHE A 79 12.84 24.96 -11.63
C PHE A 79 12.35 25.40 -13.01
N ASN A 80 13.20 26.06 -13.80
CA ASN A 80 12.86 26.53 -15.14
C ASN A 80 12.51 25.38 -16.09
N ALA A 81 13.28 24.29 -16.07
CA ALA A 81 13.02 23.10 -16.88
C ALA A 81 11.68 22.45 -16.53
N VAL A 82 11.40 22.23 -15.23
CA VAL A 82 10.11 21.71 -14.77
C VAL A 82 8.96 22.63 -15.13
N GLN A 83 9.13 23.95 -15.00
CA GLN A 83 8.11 24.93 -15.36
C GLN A 83 7.78 24.87 -16.86
N GLN A 84 8.76 24.69 -17.75
CA GLN A 84 8.56 24.51 -19.18
C GLN A 84 7.75 23.24 -19.48
N VAL A 85 8.05 22.12 -18.81
CA VAL A 85 7.27 20.88 -18.93
C VAL A 85 5.81 21.10 -18.50
N PHE A 86 5.58 21.83 -17.39
CA PHE A 86 4.20 22.16 -16.96
C PHE A 86 3.48 23.06 -17.95
N GLN A 87 4.16 24.03 -18.58
CA GLN A 87 3.59 24.87 -19.63
C GLN A 87 3.18 24.05 -20.88
N LEU A 88 3.98 23.04 -21.23
CA LEU A 88 3.65 22.10 -22.31
C LEU A 88 2.36 21.34 -21.98
N LEU A 89 2.25 20.78 -20.76
CA LEU A 89 1.10 20.01 -20.30
C LEU A 89 -0.16 20.83 -20.02
N ALA A 90 -0.01 22.11 -19.63
CA ALA A 90 -1.16 23.00 -19.39
C ALA A 90 -2.03 23.26 -20.64
N ARG A 91 -1.58 22.85 -21.82
CA ARG A 91 -2.35 22.86 -23.07
C ARG A 91 -3.38 21.71 -23.12
N SER A 92 -3.22 20.65 -22.33
CA SER A 92 -4.20 19.58 -22.19
C SER A 92 -5.35 19.99 -21.26
N PRO A 93 -6.63 19.74 -21.64
CA PRO A 93 -7.79 20.10 -20.82
C PRO A 93 -7.86 19.33 -19.50
N ASP A 94 -7.33 18.10 -19.47
CA ASP A 94 -7.41 17.19 -18.32
C ASP A 94 -6.22 17.33 -17.35
N PHE A 95 -5.29 18.24 -17.63
CA PHE A 95 -4.13 18.46 -16.77
C PHE A 95 -4.46 19.40 -15.61
N ASP A 96 -4.32 18.91 -14.37
CA ASP A 96 -4.42 19.68 -13.13
C ASP A 96 -3.01 20.03 -12.62
N PRO A 97 -2.54 21.29 -12.80
CA PRO A 97 -1.20 21.70 -12.39
C PRO A 97 -0.98 21.59 -10.87
N ALA A 98 -1.99 21.87 -10.03
CA ALA A 98 -1.82 21.90 -8.58
C ALA A 98 -1.61 20.47 -8.01
N LEU A 99 -2.39 19.51 -8.50
CA LEU A 99 -2.25 18.11 -8.11
C LEU A 99 -0.90 17.55 -8.58
N ARG A 100 -0.49 17.87 -9.81
CA ARG A 100 0.77 17.39 -10.40
C ARG A 100 2.00 18.05 -9.79
N GLU A 101 1.90 19.27 -9.28
CA GLU A 101 3.01 19.94 -8.58
C GLU A 101 3.43 19.14 -7.35
N ILE A 102 2.49 18.65 -6.54
CA ILE A 102 2.76 17.80 -5.36
C ILE A 102 3.42 16.48 -5.78
N ASP A 103 2.88 15.82 -6.82
CA ASP A 103 3.43 14.55 -7.33
C ASP A 103 4.89 14.72 -7.77
N VAL A 104 5.18 15.78 -8.54
CA VAL A 104 6.51 16.11 -9.06
C VAL A 104 7.48 16.45 -7.94
N ILE A 105 7.08 17.29 -6.98
CA ILE A 105 7.90 17.61 -5.81
C ILE A 105 8.28 16.32 -5.07
N ASN A 106 7.32 15.46 -4.77
CA ASN A 106 7.60 14.20 -4.06
C ASN A 106 8.47 13.25 -4.89
N GLY A 107 8.30 13.19 -6.21
CA GLY A 107 9.20 12.44 -7.08
C GLY A 107 10.64 12.91 -7.04
N MET A 108 10.85 14.22 -7.03
CA MET A 108 12.17 14.82 -6.89
C MET A 108 12.77 14.60 -5.50
N LEU A 109 12.00 14.80 -4.44
CA LEU A 109 12.44 14.59 -3.05
C LEU A 109 12.82 13.12 -2.78
N ALA A 110 12.14 12.16 -3.41
CA ALA A 110 12.46 10.75 -3.31
C ALA A 110 13.87 10.39 -3.84
N THR A 111 14.50 11.27 -4.63
CA THR A 111 15.91 11.10 -5.05
C THR A 111 16.91 11.39 -3.92
N LEU A 112 16.49 12.12 -2.91
CA LEU A 112 17.29 12.50 -1.75
C LEU A 112 17.33 11.37 -0.72
N ASP A 113 16.18 11.03 -0.14
CA ASP A 113 15.98 9.90 0.79
C ASP A 113 14.49 9.52 0.85
N SER A 114 14.16 8.41 1.54
CA SER A 114 12.79 7.90 1.66
C SER A 114 11.90 8.67 2.66
N HIS A 115 12.47 9.58 3.43
CA HIS A 115 11.79 10.29 4.52
C HIS A 115 11.48 11.74 4.20
N THR A 116 12.20 12.32 3.24
CA THR A 116 11.98 13.69 2.78
C THR A 116 10.80 13.73 1.81
N ALA A 117 9.73 14.42 2.20
CA ALA A 117 8.50 14.50 1.42
C ALA A 117 7.70 15.76 1.71
N LEU A 118 6.97 16.23 0.71
CA LEU A 118 5.90 17.21 0.86
C LEU A 118 4.62 16.48 1.27
N LEU A 119 4.10 16.81 2.45
CA LEU A 119 2.90 16.22 3.04
C LEU A 119 1.68 17.07 2.67
N PRO A 120 0.69 16.52 1.97
CA PRO A 120 -0.59 17.19 1.80
C PRO A 120 -1.26 17.49 3.15
N PRO A 121 -2.19 18.48 3.22
CA PRO A 121 -2.83 18.91 4.48
C PRO A 121 -3.42 17.78 5.31
N GLU A 122 -4.05 16.79 4.66
CA GLU A 122 -4.67 15.64 5.34
C GLU A 122 -3.62 14.75 6.01
N VAL A 123 -2.55 14.42 5.28
CA VAL A 123 -1.45 13.57 5.78
C VAL A 123 -0.70 14.28 6.92
N TYR A 124 -0.49 15.58 6.79
CA TYR A 124 0.16 16.37 7.84
C TYR A 124 -0.68 16.42 9.12
N ARG A 125 -1.99 16.60 9.00
CA ARG A 125 -2.92 16.58 10.13
C ARG A 125 -2.91 15.23 10.86
N GLU A 126 -2.84 14.12 10.13
CA GLU A 126 -2.70 12.78 10.71
C GLU A 126 -1.38 12.63 11.48
N LEU A 127 -0.25 13.07 10.91
CA LEU A 127 1.06 13.07 11.56
C LEU A 127 1.02 13.87 12.88
N LYS A 128 0.43 15.06 12.87
CA LYS A 128 0.30 15.94 14.04
C LYS A 128 -0.53 15.28 15.14
N THR A 129 -1.62 14.63 14.77
CA THR A 129 -2.49 13.89 15.70
C THR A 129 -1.78 12.70 16.33
N GLY A 130 -1.05 11.91 15.53
CA GLY A 130 -0.31 10.73 15.99
C GLY A 130 0.78 11.08 17.02
N THR A 131 1.44 12.23 16.86
CA THR A 131 2.52 12.67 17.78
C THR A 131 2.01 13.31 19.06
N GLN A 132 0.80 13.85 19.08
CA GLN A 132 0.21 14.47 20.28
C GLN A 132 -0.20 13.44 21.36
N GLY A 133 -0.38 12.15 20.99
CA GLY A 133 -0.83 11.10 21.92
C GLY A 133 -2.27 11.29 22.40
N SER A 134 -3.00 12.22 21.81
CA SER A 134 -4.40 12.47 22.07
C SER A 134 -5.07 13.00 20.81
N PHE A 135 -6.35 12.66 20.66
CA PHE A 135 -7.15 13.19 19.56
C PHE A 135 -8.54 13.56 20.07
N SER A 136 -9.20 14.47 19.39
CA SER A 136 -10.58 14.79 19.70
C SER A 136 -11.51 13.92 18.86
N GLY A 137 -12.40 13.20 19.54
CA GLY A 137 -13.33 12.27 18.91
C GLY A 137 -14.21 11.57 19.93
N VAL A 138 -14.77 10.43 19.56
CA VAL A 138 -15.73 9.68 20.37
C VAL A 138 -15.15 8.46 21.09
N GLY A 139 -13.91 8.04 20.78
CA GLY A 139 -13.19 6.94 21.44
C GLY A 139 -13.66 5.55 21.03
N ILE A 140 -13.60 5.25 19.74
CA ILE A 140 -13.92 3.94 19.14
C ILE A 140 -12.72 3.44 18.35
N VAL A 141 -12.37 2.17 18.52
CA VAL A 141 -11.48 1.44 17.63
C VAL A 141 -12.32 0.82 16.53
N VAL A 142 -12.03 1.15 15.27
CA VAL A 142 -12.82 0.72 14.12
C VAL A 142 -11.94 0.10 13.02
N THR A 143 -12.55 -0.75 12.21
CA THR A 143 -11.97 -1.32 10.99
C THR A 143 -13.01 -1.31 9.87
N VAL A 144 -12.57 -1.54 8.64
CA VAL A 144 -13.50 -1.79 7.53
C VAL A 144 -13.59 -3.30 7.31
N LYS A 145 -14.79 -3.87 7.48
CA LYS A 145 -15.06 -5.27 7.23
C LYS A 145 -16.29 -5.39 6.32
N ASP A 146 -16.17 -6.14 5.22
CA ASP A 146 -17.24 -6.32 4.22
C ASP A 146 -17.85 -5.01 3.71
N GLY A 147 -17.00 -3.95 3.57
CA GLY A 147 -17.41 -2.61 3.15
C GLY A 147 -18.13 -1.76 4.23
N TYR A 148 -18.25 -2.27 5.46
CA TYR A 148 -18.83 -1.55 6.60
C TYR A 148 -17.76 -1.11 7.59
N LEU A 149 -17.89 0.12 8.08
CA LEU A 149 -17.12 0.60 9.22
C LEU A 149 -17.60 -0.15 10.48
N THR A 150 -16.81 -1.11 10.96
CA THR A 150 -17.17 -2.02 12.03
C THR A 150 -16.40 -1.67 13.31
N VAL A 151 -17.09 -1.60 14.42
CA VAL A 151 -16.51 -1.36 15.76
C VAL A 151 -15.76 -2.62 16.21
N ILE A 152 -14.45 -2.48 16.44
CA ILE A 152 -13.65 -3.52 17.10
C ILE A 152 -13.92 -3.46 18.61
N ALA A 153 -13.77 -2.27 19.21
CA ALA A 153 -14.08 -2.02 20.60
C ALA A 153 -14.26 -0.52 20.87
N PRO A 154 -15.18 -0.11 21.77
CA PRO A 154 -15.12 1.21 22.37
C PRO A 154 -13.97 1.27 23.38
N MET A 155 -13.31 2.43 23.50
CA MET A 155 -12.24 2.64 24.49
C MET A 155 -12.86 2.97 25.86
N ASP A 156 -12.32 2.41 26.91
CA ASP A 156 -12.82 2.59 28.28
C ASP A 156 -12.88 4.06 28.69
N GLY A 157 -13.98 4.42 29.37
CA GLY A 157 -14.18 5.77 29.87
C GLY A 157 -14.53 6.83 28.83
N THR A 158 -14.56 6.50 27.55
CA THR A 158 -14.85 7.41 26.44
C THR A 158 -16.35 7.64 26.22
N PRO A 159 -16.75 8.67 25.44
CA PRO A 159 -18.16 8.90 25.11
C PRO A 159 -18.84 7.70 24.47
N ALA A 160 -18.18 6.99 23.59
CA ALA A 160 -18.74 5.82 22.92
C ALA A 160 -19.00 4.65 23.87
N ALA A 161 -18.05 4.36 24.79
CA ALA A 161 -18.24 3.34 25.81
C ALA A 161 -19.41 3.69 26.76
N LYS A 162 -19.50 4.94 27.17
CA LYS A 162 -20.60 5.45 28.06
C LYS A 162 -21.95 5.38 27.36
N ALA A 163 -22.01 5.58 26.07
CA ALA A 163 -23.23 5.51 25.28
C ALA A 163 -23.69 4.07 24.97
N GLY A 164 -22.87 3.04 25.23
CA GLY A 164 -23.23 1.65 25.01
C GLY A 164 -22.99 1.16 23.56
N ILE A 165 -22.02 1.72 22.86
CA ILE A 165 -21.53 1.15 21.60
C ILE A 165 -20.80 -0.16 21.91
N LEU A 166 -21.01 -1.20 21.10
CA LEU A 166 -20.54 -2.55 21.35
C LEU A 166 -19.58 -3.03 20.24
N PRO A 167 -18.68 -3.98 20.56
CA PRO A 167 -17.91 -4.69 19.52
C PRO A 167 -18.83 -5.37 18.50
N GLY A 168 -18.52 -5.27 17.22
CA GLY A 168 -19.30 -5.81 16.13
C GLY A 168 -20.38 -4.88 15.56
N ASP A 169 -20.65 -3.74 16.19
CA ASP A 169 -21.55 -2.72 15.65
C ASP A 169 -21.05 -2.21 14.32
N ARG A 170 -21.93 -2.08 13.31
CA ARG A 170 -21.62 -1.54 12.01
C ARG A 170 -22.10 -0.10 11.93
N ILE A 171 -21.19 0.84 11.79
CA ILE A 171 -21.52 2.25 11.62
C ILE A 171 -21.89 2.48 10.15
N VAL A 172 -23.16 2.85 9.92
CA VAL A 172 -23.71 3.04 8.57
C VAL A 172 -23.81 4.51 8.18
N ARG A 173 -23.94 5.42 9.18
CA ARG A 173 -24.06 6.86 8.94
C ARG A 173 -23.44 7.65 10.09
N ILE A 174 -22.74 8.75 9.76
CA ILE A 174 -22.17 9.70 10.72
C ILE A 174 -22.65 11.11 10.33
N GLY A 175 -23.40 11.78 11.21
CA GLY A 175 -24.12 13.00 10.86
C GLY A 175 -25.06 12.75 9.69
N ASP A 176 -24.91 13.53 8.63
CA ASP A 176 -25.69 13.41 7.40
C ASP A 176 -24.99 12.54 6.33
N VAL A 177 -23.81 11.96 6.62
CA VAL A 177 -22.99 11.25 5.65
C VAL A 177 -23.11 9.74 5.85
N SER A 178 -23.48 8.99 4.81
CA SER A 178 -23.34 7.54 4.79
C SER A 178 -21.86 7.15 4.72
N VAL A 179 -21.41 6.30 5.65
CA VAL A 179 -20.00 5.84 5.71
C VAL A 179 -19.81 4.41 5.19
N THR A 180 -20.83 3.87 4.54
CA THR A 180 -20.70 2.60 3.81
C THR A 180 -19.80 2.83 2.57
N ASN A 181 -18.81 1.97 2.35
CA ASN A 181 -17.79 2.07 1.28
C ASN A 181 -16.88 3.31 1.32
N THR A 182 -16.84 4.05 2.44
CA THR A 182 -15.81 5.06 2.67
C THR A 182 -14.51 4.41 3.13
N THR A 183 -13.39 5.08 2.92
CA THR A 183 -12.13 4.61 3.50
C THR A 183 -12.14 4.76 5.02
N LEU A 184 -11.33 3.95 5.71
CA LEU A 184 -11.20 4.05 7.17
C LEU A 184 -10.82 5.47 7.62
N SER A 185 -9.86 6.10 6.92
CA SER A 185 -9.39 7.45 7.24
C SER A 185 -10.50 8.49 7.13
N GLU A 186 -11.30 8.46 6.07
CA GLU A 186 -12.43 9.37 5.88
C GLU A 186 -13.50 9.19 6.94
N ALA A 187 -13.88 7.95 7.23
CA ALA A 187 -14.89 7.66 8.25
C ALA A 187 -14.43 8.13 9.64
N VAL A 188 -13.15 7.91 9.97
CA VAL A 188 -12.54 8.40 11.21
C VAL A 188 -12.55 9.92 11.26
N ASN A 189 -12.32 10.62 10.16
CA ASN A 189 -12.36 12.09 10.12
C ASN A 189 -13.76 12.64 10.43
N TYR A 190 -14.85 11.97 10.06
CA TYR A 190 -16.21 12.36 10.44
C TYR A 190 -16.49 12.15 11.94
N LEU A 191 -15.89 11.13 12.57
CA LEU A 191 -16.00 10.92 14.02
C LEU A 191 -15.19 11.92 14.84
N ARG A 192 -14.11 12.48 14.27
CA ARG A 192 -13.28 13.53 14.87
C ARG A 192 -13.98 14.89 14.80
N GLY A 193 -13.46 15.87 15.54
CA GLY A 193 -13.95 17.25 15.54
C GLY A 193 -13.55 17.97 16.81
N LYS A 194 -14.00 19.23 16.98
CA LYS A 194 -13.66 20.02 18.18
C LYS A 194 -14.25 19.38 19.43
N PRO A 195 -13.51 19.31 20.57
CA PRO A 195 -14.05 18.84 21.85
C PRO A 195 -15.30 19.62 22.25
N GLY A 196 -16.29 18.94 22.86
CA GLY A 196 -17.57 19.51 23.26
C GLY A 196 -18.60 19.60 22.12
N THR A 197 -18.24 19.31 20.88
CA THR A 197 -19.23 19.21 19.78
C THR A 197 -19.85 17.83 19.75
N THR A 198 -21.09 17.73 19.28
CA THR A 198 -21.80 16.46 19.16
C THR A 198 -21.69 15.88 17.75
N VAL A 199 -21.76 14.57 17.64
CA VAL A 199 -21.89 13.83 16.39
C VAL A 199 -22.96 12.76 16.54
N SER A 200 -23.85 12.70 15.54
CA SER A 200 -24.87 11.63 15.44
C SER A 200 -24.26 10.43 14.71
N VAL A 201 -24.46 9.23 15.26
CA VAL A 201 -23.96 7.98 14.68
C VAL A 201 -25.10 6.99 14.59
N TRP A 202 -25.31 6.44 13.41
CA TRP A 202 -26.31 5.42 13.15
C TRP A 202 -25.61 4.08 12.99
N ILE A 203 -26.07 3.09 13.74
CA ILE A 203 -25.44 1.77 13.85
C ILE A 203 -26.43 0.68 13.45
N GLU A 204 -25.98 -0.21 12.59
CA GLU A 204 -26.63 -1.51 12.35
C GLU A 204 -26.05 -2.51 13.34
N ARG A 205 -26.92 -3.03 14.23
CA ARG A 205 -26.58 -4.04 15.24
C ARG A 205 -27.33 -5.33 14.93
N PRO A 206 -26.66 -6.50 14.78
CA PRO A 206 -27.35 -7.75 14.40
C PRO A 206 -28.48 -8.18 15.34
N SER A 207 -28.47 -7.74 16.61
CA SER A 207 -29.50 -8.04 17.60
C SER A 207 -30.72 -7.11 17.52
N GLU A 208 -30.66 -6.04 16.72
CA GLU A 208 -31.69 -5.02 16.65
C GLU A 208 -32.30 -4.98 15.24
N PRO A 209 -33.64 -4.95 15.11
CA PRO A 209 -34.33 -4.95 13.81
C PRO A 209 -34.25 -3.61 13.07
N GLN A 210 -33.85 -2.54 13.74
CA GLN A 210 -33.73 -1.18 13.20
C GLN A 210 -32.37 -0.59 13.58
N TRP A 211 -31.92 0.41 12.82
CA TRP A 211 -30.71 1.13 13.14
C TRP A 211 -30.80 1.83 14.48
N VAL A 212 -29.77 1.68 15.29
CA VAL A 212 -29.68 2.34 16.59
C VAL A 212 -29.01 3.69 16.42
N HIS A 213 -29.62 4.74 16.94
CA HIS A 213 -29.09 6.11 16.86
C HIS A 213 -28.40 6.51 18.17
N PHE A 214 -27.16 7.01 18.07
CA PHE A 214 -26.40 7.56 19.17
C PHE A 214 -26.03 9.02 18.88
N THR A 215 -26.17 9.89 19.87
CA THR A 215 -25.61 11.24 19.85
C THR A 215 -24.44 11.26 20.84
N LEU A 216 -23.22 11.42 20.30
CA LEU A 216 -21.97 11.33 21.02
C LEU A 216 -21.33 12.72 21.11
N GLU A 217 -20.93 13.13 22.33
CA GLU A 217 -20.11 14.32 22.49
C GLU A 217 -18.65 14.02 22.25
N ARG A 218 -18.00 14.77 21.36
CA ARG A 218 -16.56 14.62 21.11
C ARG A 218 -15.78 15.10 22.31
N SER A 219 -14.84 14.30 22.77
CA SER A 219 -13.93 14.61 23.88
C SER A 219 -12.48 14.39 23.50
N ILE A 220 -11.56 14.88 24.30
CA ILE A 220 -10.13 14.57 24.13
C ILE A 220 -9.93 13.14 24.61
N ILE A 221 -9.60 12.23 23.68
CA ILE A 221 -9.28 10.84 23.93
C ILE A 221 -7.76 10.74 24.09
N ARG A 222 -7.31 10.31 25.24
CA ARG A 222 -5.89 10.10 25.54
C ARG A 222 -5.55 8.64 25.26
N LEU A 223 -4.51 8.43 24.47
CA LEU A 223 -3.96 7.10 24.19
C LEU A 223 -2.78 6.88 25.15
N SER A 224 -2.92 5.93 26.09
CA SER A 224 -1.79 5.57 26.94
C SER A 224 -0.67 4.97 26.07
N SER A 225 0.50 5.58 26.15
CA SER A 225 1.70 5.14 25.45
C SER A 225 2.50 4.12 26.25
N VAL A 226 2.25 4.00 27.55
CA VAL A 226 2.97 3.12 28.48
C VAL A 226 2.00 2.18 29.19
N THR A 227 2.39 0.92 29.33
CA THR A 227 1.68 -0.07 30.17
C THR A 227 2.69 -0.83 31.02
N SER A 228 2.30 -1.31 32.20
CA SER A 228 3.17 -2.12 33.05
C SER A 228 2.45 -3.26 33.73
N GLN A 229 3.21 -4.28 34.06
CA GLN A 229 2.77 -5.41 34.88
C GLN A 229 3.93 -5.96 35.72
N MET A 230 3.62 -6.67 36.82
CA MET A 230 4.58 -7.42 37.59
C MET A 230 4.62 -8.87 37.10
N LEU A 231 5.77 -9.35 36.70
CA LEU A 231 6.01 -10.73 36.31
C LEU A 231 6.49 -11.59 37.49
N PRO A 232 6.38 -12.95 37.39
CA PRO A 232 6.94 -13.83 38.43
C PRO A 232 8.42 -13.55 38.71
N GLY A 233 8.82 -13.64 39.99
CA GLY A 233 10.18 -13.33 40.45
C GLY A 233 10.41 -11.87 40.78
N HIS A 234 9.35 -11.08 40.94
CA HIS A 234 9.41 -9.62 41.18
C HIS A 234 10.13 -8.88 40.04
N ILE A 235 9.86 -9.24 38.81
CA ILE A 235 10.39 -8.56 37.63
C ILE A 235 9.31 -7.62 37.09
N GLY A 236 9.61 -6.32 37.02
CA GLY A 236 8.77 -5.36 36.34
C GLY A 236 8.84 -5.54 34.84
N TYR A 237 7.68 -5.44 34.17
CA TYR A 237 7.59 -5.32 32.73
C TYR A 237 6.92 -4.01 32.40
N VAL A 238 7.56 -3.20 31.56
CA VAL A 238 7.03 -1.92 31.08
C VAL A 238 7.15 -1.92 29.57
N ARG A 239 6.04 -1.62 28.90
CA ARG A 239 6.00 -1.46 27.45
C ARG A 239 5.76 -0.02 27.07
N ILE A 240 6.59 0.52 26.18
CA ILE A 240 6.36 1.80 25.50
C ILE A 240 5.93 1.49 24.06
N ARG A 241 4.66 1.81 23.73
CA ARG A 241 4.11 1.56 22.40
C ARG A 241 4.62 2.55 21.35
N GLN A 242 4.76 3.82 21.74
CA GLN A 242 5.28 4.93 20.93
C GLN A 242 5.68 6.10 21.83
N PHE A 243 6.45 7.05 21.32
CA PHE A 243 6.84 8.24 22.08
C PHE A 243 5.91 9.41 21.74
N SER A 244 4.89 9.65 22.58
CA SER A 244 3.95 10.77 22.55
C SER A 244 4.27 11.79 23.67
N GLN A 245 3.56 12.92 23.70
CA GLN A 245 3.82 13.99 24.68
C GLN A 245 3.74 13.54 26.14
N SER A 246 2.95 12.53 26.46
CA SER A 246 2.73 12.04 27.83
C SER A 246 3.67 10.90 28.24
N THR A 247 4.46 10.35 27.31
CA THR A 247 5.20 9.07 27.50
C THR A 247 6.14 9.11 28.70
N THR A 248 6.90 10.19 28.89
CA THR A 248 7.85 10.29 30.03
C THR A 248 7.11 10.29 31.37
N ALA A 249 6.05 11.09 31.50
CA ALA A 249 5.27 11.15 32.74
C ALA A 249 4.55 9.82 33.06
N GLU A 250 4.03 9.15 32.02
CA GLU A 250 3.42 7.82 32.17
C GLU A 250 4.49 6.79 32.58
N LEU A 251 5.67 6.80 31.94
CA LEU A 251 6.77 5.90 32.29
C LEU A 251 7.23 6.09 33.72
N GLU A 252 7.43 7.34 34.15
CA GLU A 252 7.81 7.68 35.54
C GLU A 252 6.79 7.12 36.53
N GLN A 253 5.49 7.34 36.31
CA GLN A 253 4.44 6.81 37.17
C GLN A 253 4.46 5.28 37.23
N HIS A 254 4.66 4.58 36.11
CA HIS A 254 4.73 3.13 36.08
C HIS A 254 5.99 2.58 36.77
N LEU A 255 7.14 3.27 36.64
CA LEU A 255 8.38 2.89 37.31
C LEU A 255 8.26 3.07 38.82
N GLU A 256 7.68 4.17 39.30
CA GLU A 256 7.45 4.41 40.73
C GLU A 256 6.51 3.35 41.34
N LYS A 257 5.46 2.97 40.61
CA LYS A 257 4.56 1.87 41.03
C LYS A 257 5.33 0.55 41.18
N LEU A 258 6.12 0.16 40.18
CA LEU A 258 6.89 -1.08 40.19
C LEU A 258 7.94 -1.08 41.32
N LYS A 259 8.54 0.06 41.64
CA LYS A 259 9.44 0.23 42.81
C LYS A 259 8.69 -0.01 44.11
N ALA A 260 7.51 0.59 44.25
CA ALA A 260 6.68 0.40 45.47
C ALA A 260 6.24 -1.05 45.60
N ASP A 261 6.05 -1.78 44.51
CA ASP A 261 5.73 -3.22 44.46
C ASP A 261 7.00 -4.11 44.61
N ASN A 262 8.15 -3.53 44.95
CA ASN A 262 9.44 -4.21 45.16
C ASN A 262 9.97 -4.96 43.93
N ALA A 263 9.88 -4.41 42.73
CA ALA A 263 10.49 -4.98 41.55
C ALA A 263 12.03 -4.99 41.68
N ARG A 264 12.65 -6.15 41.38
CA ARG A 264 14.09 -6.41 41.49
C ARG A 264 14.85 -6.22 40.18
N GLY A 265 14.15 -6.16 39.06
CA GLY A 265 14.67 -5.95 37.73
C GLY A 265 13.56 -5.47 36.79
N LEU A 266 13.90 -4.99 35.63
CA LEU A 266 12.96 -4.42 34.66
C LEU A 266 13.21 -4.97 33.25
N ILE A 267 12.14 -5.36 32.60
CA ILE A 267 12.07 -5.53 31.13
C ILE A 267 11.38 -4.30 30.56
N LEU A 268 12.12 -3.53 29.74
CA LEU A 268 11.61 -2.41 28.97
C LEU A 268 11.33 -2.87 27.55
N ASP A 269 10.07 -3.03 27.21
CA ASP A 269 9.64 -3.52 25.92
C ASP A 269 9.45 -2.36 24.91
N LEU A 270 10.31 -2.33 23.89
CA LEU A 270 10.25 -1.45 22.73
C LEU A 270 9.96 -2.22 21.43
N TYR A 271 9.49 -3.45 21.54
CA TYR A 271 9.15 -4.31 20.42
C TYR A 271 8.03 -3.68 19.57
N ASN A 272 8.23 -3.56 18.24
CA ASN A 272 7.32 -2.86 17.33
C ASN A 272 7.01 -1.39 17.71
N ASN A 273 7.91 -0.71 18.42
CA ASN A 273 7.80 0.71 18.71
C ASN A 273 8.36 1.54 17.55
N PRO A 274 7.52 2.25 16.76
CA PRO A 274 7.98 2.99 15.58
C PRO A 274 8.73 4.28 15.91
N GLY A 275 8.92 4.59 17.19
CA GLY A 275 9.52 5.84 17.66
C GLY A 275 8.47 6.89 18.06
N GLY A 276 8.68 8.13 17.64
CA GLY A 276 7.85 9.27 17.98
C GLY A 276 8.69 10.50 18.33
N LEU A 277 8.27 11.23 19.38
CA LEU A 277 8.89 12.49 19.76
C LEU A 277 10.29 12.29 20.35
N LEU A 278 11.29 12.86 19.71
CA LEU A 278 12.70 12.77 20.10
C LEU A 278 12.96 13.21 21.55
N HIS A 279 12.39 14.36 21.97
CA HIS A 279 12.56 14.87 23.33
C HIS A 279 11.92 13.98 24.41
N GLN A 280 10.96 13.11 24.04
CA GLN A 280 10.39 12.12 24.97
C GLN A 280 11.36 10.95 25.15
N ALA A 281 12.00 10.47 24.07
CA ALA A 281 13.03 9.44 24.20
C ALA A 281 14.23 9.91 25.02
N GLU A 282 14.66 11.18 24.84
CA GLU A 282 15.67 11.83 25.67
C GLU A 282 15.29 11.77 27.16
N LYS A 283 14.11 12.28 27.50
CA LYS A 283 13.63 12.30 28.88
C LYS A 283 13.42 10.88 29.46
N CYS A 284 12.94 9.93 28.65
CA CYS A 284 12.82 8.54 29.06
C CYS A 284 14.20 7.91 29.33
N ALA A 285 15.23 8.21 28.51
CA ALA A 285 16.59 7.75 28.76
C ALA A 285 17.17 8.34 30.07
N ASP A 286 16.84 9.60 30.35
CA ASP A 286 17.27 10.31 31.56
C ASP A 286 16.72 9.68 32.87
N LEU A 287 15.57 8.98 32.81
CA LEU A 287 15.04 8.21 33.95
C LEU A 287 15.91 6.99 34.35
N PHE A 288 16.82 6.57 33.49
CA PHE A 288 17.69 5.41 33.68
C PHE A 288 19.19 5.74 33.79
N LEU A 289 19.61 6.89 33.24
CA LEU A 289 21.02 7.31 33.13
C LEU A 289 21.31 8.41 34.13
N THR A 290 22.43 8.29 34.89
CA THR A 290 22.88 9.32 35.82
C THR A 290 23.84 10.33 35.18
N GLU A 291 24.47 9.95 34.09
CA GLU A 291 25.46 10.78 33.35
C GLU A 291 25.61 10.26 31.92
N GLY A 292 26.34 11.00 31.10
CA GLY A 292 26.72 10.64 29.73
C GLY A 292 25.86 11.33 28.69
N ILE A 293 26.21 11.12 27.42
CA ILE A 293 25.49 11.66 26.27
C ILE A 293 24.36 10.72 25.91
N ILE A 294 23.11 11.20 25.86
CA ILE A 294 21.97 10.42 25.42
C ILE A 294 21.97 10.31 23.88
N TYR A 295 22.13 11.44 23.20
CA TYR A 295 22.38 11.48 21.77
C TYR A 295 23.16 12.75 21.37
N SER A 296 23.75 12.70 20.17
CA SER A 296 24.23 13.87 19.46
C SER A 296 23.61 13.90 18.05
N ALA A 297 23.27 15.11 17.57
CA ALA A 297 22.79 15.32 16.21
C ALA A 297 23.93 15.87 15.35
N VAL A 298 24.09 15.29 14.16
CA VAL A 298 25.11 15.67 13.18
C VAL A 298 24.41 16.09 11.88
N GLY A 299 24.51 17.37 11.58
CA GLY A 299 23.88 18.00 10.41
C GLY A 299 24.82 18.10 9.21
N GLN A 300 24.52 19.07 8.34
CA GLN A 300 25.33 19.39 7.16
C GLN A 300 26.83 19.54 7.48
N HIS A 301 27.68 19.20 6.54
CA HIS A 301 29.13 19.25 6.66
C HIS A 301 29.70 18.45 7.85
N ARG A 302 28.94 17.45 8.33
CA ARG A 302 29.32 16.59 9.47
C ARG A 302 29.56 17.37 10.77
N ARG A 303 28.90 18.52 10.93
CA ARG A 303 28.99 19.32 12.16
C ARG A 303 27.97 18.81 13.18
N VAL A 304 28.44 18.65 14.42
CA VAL A 304 27.56 18.37 15.55
C VAL A 304 26.74 19.63 15.82
N SER A 305 25.44 19.52 15.64
CA SER A 305 24.49 20.62 15.81
C SER A 305 23.87 20.64 17.20
N GLU A 306 23.75 19.47 17.85
CA GLU A 306 23.11 19.31 19.14
C GLU A 306 23.74 18.16 19.93
N VAL A 307 23.85 18.31 21.25
CA VAL A 307 24.27 17.26 22.20
C VAL A 307 23.32 17.27 23.39
N ARG A 308 22.70 16.14 23.69
CA ARG A 308 21.85 15.95 24.87
C ARG A 308 22.51 15.01 25.85
N ARG A 309 22.51 15.42 27.13
CA ARG A 309 23.17 14.69 28.21
C ARG A 309 22.16 14.30 29.29
N ALA A 310 22.46 13.19 29.93
CA ALA A 310 21.71 12.74 31.10
C ALA A 310 21.97 13.64 32.33
N SER A 311 20.98 13.73 33.20
CA SER A 311 21.00 14.50 34.44
C SER A 311 20.99 13.57 35.67
N LEU A 312 21.93 13.78 36.59
CA LEU A 312 22.03 12.97 37.80
C LEU A 312 20.71 12.91 38.63
N HIS A 313 19.95 13.99 38.60
CA HIS A 313 18.73 14.10 39.42
C HIS A 313 17.50 13.48 38.78
N SER A 314 17.55 13.11 37.54
CA SER A 314 16.39 12.54 36.79
C SER A 314 16.32 11.01 36.90
N ALA A 315 17.45 10.34 37.18
CA ALA A 315 17.47 8.87 37.20
C ALA A 315 16.69 8.31 38.42
N ILE A 316 15.66 7.57 38.15
CA ILE A 316 14.78 6.98 39.17
C ILE A 316 14.86 5.45 39.22
N TRP A 317 15.37 4.78 38.20
CA TRP A 317 15.47 3.32 38.14
C TRP A 317 16.93 2.86 38.11
N HIS A 318 17.34 2.15 39.20
CA HIS A 318 18.73 1.70 39.37
C HIS A 318 18.92 0.18 39.32
N GLN A 319 17.83 -0.60 39.37
CA GLN A 319 17.87 -2.07 39.29
C GLN A 319 18.30 -2.55 37.89
N PRO A 320 18.67 -3.83 37.72
CA PRO A 320 19.00 -4.42 36.43
C PRO A 320 17.92 -4.19 35.38
N LEU A 321 18.33 -3.95 34.13
CA LEU A 321 17.47 -3.56 33.04
C LEU A 321 17.78 -4.38 31.79
N ILE A 322 16.75 -4.97 31.17
CA ILE A 322 16.80 -5.51 29.81
C ILE A 322 15.89 -4.69 28.92
N VAL A 323 16.33 -4.35 27.71
CA VAL A 323 15.55 -3.67 26.69
C VAL A 323 15.26 -4.65 25.54
N LEU A 324 13.99 -4.85 25.21
CA LEU A 324 13.57 -5.68 24.09
C LEU A 324 13.39 -4.86 22.83
N VAL A 325 13.97 -5.30 21.71
CA VAL A 325 13.91 -4.63 20.40
C VAL A 325 13.72 -5.64 19.28
N ASN A 326 13.14 -5.17 18.16
CA ASN A 326 13.05 -5.93 16.92
C ASN A 326 13.14 -5.00 15.69
N GLN A 327 12.95 -5.56 14.50
CA GLN A 327 12.97 -4.80 13.25
C GLN A 327 11.87 -3.70 13.17
N GLY A 328 10.81 -3.76 13.99
CA GLY A 328 9.79 -2.72 14.13
C GLY A 328 10.16 -1.62 15.13
N SER A 329 11.26 -1.78 15.90
CA SER A 329 11.77 -0.76 16.82
C SER A 329 12.55 0.28 16.04
N ALA A 330 12.09 1.54 15.99
CA ALA A 330 12.64 2.55 15.09
C ALA A 330 12.83 3.92 15.78
N SER A 331 13.72 4.77 15.23
CA SER A 331 13.81 6.21 15.55
C SER A 331 14.03 6.47 17.05
N ALA A 332 13.10 7.14 17.75
CA ALA A 332 13.15 7.45 19.17
C ALA A 332 13.39 6.20 20.05
N ALA A 333 12.84 5.04 19.66
CA ALA A 333 13.09 3.78 20.35
C ALA A 333 14.55 3.34 20.23
N GLU A 334 15.18 3.59 19.07
CA GLU A 334 16.59 3.28 18.84
C GLU A 334 17.54 4.21 19.62
N ILE A 335 17.14 5.46 19.81
CA ILE A 335 17.88 6.41 20.64
C ILE A 335 17.91 5.91 22.08
N LEU A 336 16.74 5.58 22.65
CA LEU A 336 16.62 5.06 24.00
C LEU A 336 17.42 3.76 24.17
N ALA A 337 17.18 2.76 23.32
CA ALA A 337 17.89 1.48 23.39
C ALA A 337 19.40 1.64 23.18
N GLY A 338 19.82 2.44 22.19
CA GLY A 338 21.21 2.68 21.86
C GLY A 338 21.96 3.44 22.96
N ALA A 339 21.35 4.49 23.54
CA ALA A 339 21.94 5.21 24.67
C ALA A 339 22.17 4.31 25.88
N LEU A 340 21.13 3.55 26.28
CA LEU A 340 21.24 2.59 27.40
C LEU A 340 22.28 1.50 27.12
N LYS A 341 22.42 1.09 25.85
CA LYS A 341 23.46 0.12 25.43
C LYS A 341 24.87 0.69 25.55
N VAL A 342 25.13 1.88 24.96
CA VAL A 342 26.44 2.51 24.93
C VAL A 342 26.94 2.75 26.35
N HIS A 343 26.07 3.21 27.24
CA HIS A 343 26.40 3.43 28.67
C HIS A 343 26.36 2.16 29.51
N ARG A 344 26.24 0.97 28.92
CA ARG A 344 26.17 -0.34 29.64
C ARG A 344 25.08 -0.42 30.71
N ARG A 345 24.10 0.49 30.65
CA ARG A 345 22.99 0.57 31.61
C ARG A 345 22.00 -0.56 31.44
N ALA A 346 21.82 -1.03 30.21
CA ALA A 346 20.90 -2.11 29.90
C ALA A 346 21.53 -3.17 29.00
N LEU A 347 21.06 -4.41 29.15
CA LEU A 347 21.25 -5.45 28.16
C LEU A 347 20.18 -5.31 27.07
N VAL A 348 20.56 -5.16 25.82
CA VAL A 348 19.62 -5.16 24.68
C VAL A 348 19.46 -6.59 24.16
N MET A 349 18.21 -7.05 24.03
CA MET A 349 17.86 -8.42 23.65
C MET A 349 16.77 -8.42 22.57
N GLY A 350 16.82 -9.36 21.64
CA GLY A 350 15.87 -9.51 20.54
C GLY A 350 16.51 -9.51 19.16
N GLU A 351 16.00 -8.72 18.23
CA GLU A 351 16.52 -8.60 16.85
C GLU A 351 17.20 -7.24 16.64
N THR A 352 17.98 -7.10 15.57
CA THR A 352 18.50 -5.78 15.18
C THR A 352 17.33 -4.85 14.86
N SER A 353 17.35 -3.62 15.38
CA SER A 353 16.31 -2.63 15.16
C SER A 353 16.26 -2.13 13.71
N PHE A 354 15.30 -1.28 13.37
CA PHE A 354 15.01 -0.84 12.01
C PHE A 354 16.17 -0.11 11.32
N GLY A 355 16.83 0.82 12.01
CA GLY A 355 17.93 1.61 11.45
C GLY A 355 17.53 3.00 10.96
N LYS A 356 16.55 3.65 11.60
CA LYS A 356 16.15 5.02 11.27
C LYS A 356 16.88 6.02 12.17
N GLY A 357 18.04 6.48 11.71
CA GLY A 357 18.90 7.46 12.40
C GLY A 357 18.72 8.92 11.95
N SER A 358 17.73 9.20 11.10
CA SER A 358 17.51 10.52 10.51
C SER A 358 16.59 11.40 11.38
N ILE A 359 16.94 12.69 11.50
CA ILE A 359 16.10 13.74 12.10
C ILE A 359 15.39 14.50 10.99
N GLN A 360 14.06 14.56 11.05
CA GLN A 360 13.27 15.35 10.13
C GLN A 360 12.81 16.65 10.80
N MET A 361 12.98 17.76 10.07
CA MET A 361 12.31 19.01 10.35
C MET A 361 11.01 19.07 9.53
N VAL A 362 9.96 19.60 10.13
CA VAL A 362 8.66 19.79 9.47
C VAL A 362 8.43 21.30 9.37
N ASN A 363 8.40 21.82 8.14
CA ASN A 363 8.10 23.21 7.84
C ASN A 363 6.66 23.31 7.33
N GLU A 364 5.79 23.97 8.08
CA GLU A 364 4.39 24.20 7.71
C GLU A 364 4.30 25.29 6.64
N PHE A 365 3.36 25.14 5.69
CA PHE A 365 3.00 26.15 4.71
C PHE A 365 1.60 26.72 4.98
N ASP A 366 1.28 27.86 4.35
CA ASP A 366 0.02 28.61 4.57
C ASP A 366 -1.23 27.84 4.12
N ASP A 367 -1.08 26.81 3.31
CA ASP A 367 -2.16 25.93 2.81
C ASP A 367 -2.38 24.68 3.68
N ASP A 368 -1.85 24.64 4.90
CA ASP A 368 -1.84 23.49 5.82
C ASP A 368 -1.05 22.27 5.30
N SER A 369 -0.32 22.37 4.19
CA SER A 369 0.67 21.36 3.80
C SER A 369 1.97 21.54 4.58
N ALA A 370 2.87 20.56 4.54
CA ALA A 370 4.16 20.67 5.22
C ALA A 370 5.30 19.95 4.50
N LEU A 371 6.47 20.57 4.44
CA LEU A 371 7.70 19.91 4.01
C LEU A 371 8.35 19.20 5.20
N LYS A 372 8.35 17.87 5.18
CA LYS A 372 9.12 17.03 6.08
C LYS A 372 10.46 16.72 5.42
N MET A 373 11.56 17.17 6.01
CA MET A 373 12.89 17.10 5.39
C MET A 373 13.95 16.61 6.37
N THR A 374 14.86 15.74 5.93
CA THR A 374 15.97 15.24 6.71
C THR A 374 17.06 16.30 6.83
N ILE A 375 17.33 16.74 8.07
CA ILE A 375 18.31 17.81 8.36
C ILE A 375 19.54 17.34 9.14
N ALA A 376 19.45 16.20 9.81
CA ALA A 376 20.55 15.66 10.62
C ALA A 376 20.42 14.15 10.79
N HIS A 377 21.53 13.51 11.18
CA HIS A 377 21.53 12.15 11.75
C HIS A 377 21.87 12.22 13.23
N TYR A 378 21.21 11.40 14.05
CA TYR A 378 21.58 11.27 15.45
C TYR A 378 22.47 10.05 15.66
N LEU A 379 23.35 10.20 16.66
CA LEU A 379 24.22 9.15 17.18
C LEU A 379 23.75 8.83 18.61
N ALA A 380 23.26 7.62 18.85
CA ALA A 380 22.87 7.21 20.20
C ALA A 380 24.10 7.07 21.10
N GLY A 381 23.95 7.46 22.36
CA GLY A 381 25.08 7.53 23.28
C GLY A 381 26.22 8.45 22.82
N GLY A 382 25.97 9.32 21.84
CA GLY A 382 26.95 10.25 21.26
C GLY A 382 27.85 9.66 20.17
N THR A 383 27.89 8.35 19.98
CA THR A 383 28.86 7.68 19.08
C THR A 383 28.26 6.63 18.17
N LEU A 384 27.19 5.97 18.57
CA LEU A 384 26.58 4.85 17.84
C LEU A 384 25.76 5.33 16.65
N ALA A 385 26.20 4.97 15.44
CA ALA A 385 25.45 5.22 14.20
C ALA A 385 24.30 4.25 14.06
N ILE A 386 23.09 4.78 13.90
CA ILE A 386 21.85 4.00 13.75
C ILE A 386 21.41 3.89 12.29
N GLN A 387 21.58 4.98 11.50
CA GLN A 387 21.09 5.05 10.12
C GLN A 387 21.51 3.83 9.30
N SER A 388 20.56 3.10 8.74
CA SER A 388 20.70 1.88 7.95
C SER A 388 21.34 0.68 8.67
N LEU A 389 21.82 0.85 9.90
CA LEU A 389 22.52 -0.19 10.68
C LEU A 389 21.65 -0.78 11.79
N GLY A 390 20.79 0.06 12.39
CA GLY A 390 20.03 -0.27 13.58
C GLY A 390 20.89 -0.47 14.84
N VAL A 391 20.23 -0.67 15.97
CA VAL A 391 20.85 -1.08 17.23
C VAL A 391 20.89 -2.60 17.25
N LYS A 392 22.08 -3.18 17.22
CA LYS A 392 22.23 -4.65 17.33
C LYS A 392 22.06 -5.07 18.79
N PRO A 393 21.32 -6.14 19.10
CA PRO A 393 21.18 -6.61 20.47
C PRO A 393 22.52 -7.18 20.99
N HIS A 394 22.71 -7.18 22.33
CA HIS A 394 23.76 -7.99 22.96
C HIS A 394 23.43 -9.48 22.85
N VAL A 395 22.16 -9.82 23.05
CA VAL A 395 21.62 -11.18 22.90
C VAL A 395 20.66 -11.16 21.72
N ALA A 396 21.09 -11.69 20.60
CA ALA A 396 20.22 -11.91 19.46
C ALA A 396 19.30 -13.10 19.76
N VAL A 397 17.98 -12.95 19.54
CA VAL A 397 17.00 -14.02 19.80
C VAL A 397 16.31 -14.43 18.52
N GLN A 398 16.37 -15.71 18.23
CA GLN A 398 15.65 -16.35 17.13
C GLN A 398 14.47 -17.14 17.68
N ILE A 399 13.25 -16.72 17.38
CA ILE A 399 12.04 -17.43 17.79
C ILE A 399 11.69 -18.46 16.71
N LEU A 400 11.61 -19.72 17.12
CA LEU A 400 11.26 -20.86 16.25
C LEU A 400 9.78 -21.17 16.44
N ASP A 401 8.92 -20.76 15.51
CA ASP A 401 7.46 -20.95 15.56
C ASP A 401 7.03 -22.02 14.56
N LEU A 402 6.87 -23.26 15.04
CA LEU A 402 6.51 -24.42 14.22
C LEU A 402 5.03 -24.50 13.87
N ASP A 403 4.17 -23.80 14.59
CA ASP A 403 2.72 -23.93 14.43
C ASP A 403 2.13 -22.84 13.55
N HIS A 404 2.63 -21.60 13.66
CA HIS A 404 2.14 -20.46 12.87
C HIS A 404 3.02 -20.15 11.67
N ASN A 405 4.33 -20.41 11.77
CA ASN A 405 5.26 -20.14 10.67
C ASN A 405 6.27 -21.28 10.44
N PRO A 406 5.78 -22.51 10.13
CA PRO A 406 6.65 -23.69 9.96
C PRO A 406 7.61 -23.59 8.78
N HIS A 407 7.42 -22.58 7.93
CA HIS A 407 8.23 -22.36 6.72
C HIS A 407 9.28 -21.23 6.86
N GLU A 408 9.46 -20.65 8.04
CA GLU A 408 10.43 -19.56 8.31
C GLU A 408 11.14 -19.75 9.65
N LEU A 409 11.67 -20.95 9.90
CA LEU A 409 12.27 -21.28 11.19
C LEU A 409 13.71 -20.76 11.34
N PHE A 410 14.53 -20.91 10.31
CA PHE A 410 15.97 -20.65 10.36
C PHE A 410 16.45 -19.51 9.49
N GLN A 411 15.73 -19.15 8.45
CA GLN A 411 16.09 -18.07 7.52
C GLN A 411 14.99 -17.01 7.46
N ARG A 412 15.25 -15.86 8.10
CA ARG A 412 14.38 -14.70 7.97
C ARG A 412 14.90 -13.74 6.91
N SER A 413 14.06 -13.40 5.95
CA SER A 413 14.36 -12.36 4.97
C SER A 413 14.41 -11.00 5.68
N ARG A 414 15.55 -10.30 5.63
CA ARG A 414 15.62 -8.88 5.97
C ARG A 414 15.04 -8.08 4.80
N SER A 415 13.98 -7.33 5.02
CA SER A 415 13.60 -6.24 4.14
C SER A 415 14.55 -5.06 4.39
N SER A 416 15.71 -5.06 3.76
CA SER A 416 16.57 -3.89 3.76
C SER A 416 16.02 -2.90 2.73
N GLY A 417 15.33 -1.87 3.20
CA GLY A 417 15.13 -0.67 2.40
C GLY A 417 16.51 -0.10 2.02
N ALA A 418 16.67 0.40 0.80
CA ALA A 418 17.91 1.00 0.31
C ALA A 418 18.11 2.42 0.90
N GLU A 419 18.19 2.52 2.24
CA GLU A 419 18.46 3.78 2.92
C GLU A 419 19.93 4.17 2.78
N PRO A 420 20.26 5.46 2.70
CA PRO A 420 21.63 5.92 2.61
C PRO A 420 22.44 5.53 3.84
N ALA A 421 23.69 5.14 3.63
CA ALA A 421 24.63 4.83 4.70
C ALA A 421 24.81 6.01 5.66
N PRO A 422 25.18 5.78 6.94
CA PRO A 422 25.41 6.83 7.89
C PRO A 422 26.59 7.71 7.46
N LEU A 423 26.43 9.03 7.56
CA LEU A 423 27.49 9.99 7.22
C LEU A 423 28.63 10.00 8.24
N VAL A 424 28.33 9.68 9.49
CA VAL A 424 29.24 9.71 10.65
C VAL A 424 28.83 8.70 11.70
N GLY A 425 29.70 8.45 12.64
CA GLY A 425 29.49 7.57 13.80
C GLY A 425 30.17 6.21 13.65
N GLN A 426 30.12 5.44 14.72
CA GLN A 426 30.69 4.09 14.77
C GLN A 426 29.61 3.06 14.52
N PRO A 427 29.86 2.02 13.71
CA PRO A 427 28.92 0.91 13.56
C PRO A 427 28.82 0.15 14.90
N ASP A 428 27.66 -0.43 15.14
CA ASP A 428 27.42 -1.25 16.34
C ASP A 428 28.19 -2.57 16.27
N VAL A 429 28.59 -3.06 17.45
CA VAL A 429 29.30 -4.34 17.58
C VAL A 429 28.34 -5.52 17.35
N PRO A 430 28.84 -6.66 16.83
CA PRO A 430 28.04 -7.87 16.71
C PRO A 430 27.45 -8.32 18.05
N PRO A 431 26.35 -9.07 18.07
CA PRO A 431 25.83 -9.67 19.29
C PRO A 431 26.88 -10.51 20.02
N TRP A 432 26.82 -10.53 21.35
CA TRP A 432 27.66 -11.41 22.17
C TRP A 432 27.33 -12.87 21.90
N VAL A 433 26.03 -13.17 21.77
CA VAL A 433 25.49 -14.50 21.55
C VAL A 433 24.19 -14.42 20.74
N THR A 434 23.83 -15.55 20.11
CA THR A 434 22.51 -15.81 19.56
C THR A 434 21.86 -16.93 20.36
N VAL A 435 20.62 -16.73 20.78
CA VAL A 435 19.80 -17.68 21.54
C VAL A 435 18.61 -18.08 20.67
N GLN A 436 18.32 -19.38 20.66
CA GLN A 436 17.08 -19.89 20.06
C GLN A 436 16.04 -20.11 21.15
N VAL A 437 14.79 -19.74 20.90
CA VAL A 437 13.65 -20.03 21.76
C VAL A 437 12.52 -20.62 20.91
N VAL A 438 11.83 -21.64 21.41
CA VAL A 438 10.73 -22.31 20.71
C VAL A 438 9.41 -21.70 21.16
N SER A 439 8.56 -21.30 20.20
CA SER A 439 7.23 -20.81 20.50
C SER A 439 6.35 -21.94 21.04
N GLN A 440 5.61 -21.63 22.12
CA GLN A 440 4.66 -22.53 22.78
C GLN A 440 3.27 -21.91 22.84
N ARG A 441 2.88 -21.14 21.82
CA ARG A 441 1.56 -20.49 21.82
C ARG A 441 0.45 -21.54 21.91
N LEU A 442 -0.38 -21.42 22.96
CA LEU A 442 -1.58 -22.22 23.13
C LEU A 442 -2.64 -21.83 22.09
N GLU A 443 -3.27 -22.81 21.46
CA GLU A 443 -4.45 -22.61 20.61
C GLU A 443 -5.52 -21.83 21.39
N GLY A 444 -5.97 -20.68 20.85
CA GLY A 444 -7.07 -19.87 21.40
C GLY A 444 -6.69 -18.52 22.03
N ALA A 445 -5.41 -18.10 22.04
CA ALA A 445 -5.04 -16.75 22.43
C ALA A 445 -5.55 -15.73 21.40
N ASN A 446 -6.23 -14.67 21.87
CA ASN A 446 -6.80 -13.60 21.03
C ASN A 446 -5.69 -12.94 20.20
N VAL A 447 -5.69 -13.16 18.89
CA VAL A 447 -4.62 -12.75 17.95
C VAL A 447 -4.46 -11.22 17.87
N GLN A 448 -5.49 -10.43 18.17
CA GLN A 448 -5.49 -8.99 17.91
C GLN A 448 -4.64 -8.11 18.86
N ASP A 449 -4.36 -8.53 20.09
CA ASP A 449 -3.49 -7.78 21.01
C ASP A 449 -2.04 -8.32 21.05
N SER A 450 -1.82 -9.55 20.56
CA SER A 450 -0.53 -10.22 20.60
C SER A 450 0.46 -9.76 19.53
N ASP A 451 -0.01 -9.24 18.41
CA ASP A 451 0.86 -8.96 17.24
C ASP A 451 1.80 -7.76 17.41
N ASN A 452 1.53 -6.90 18.38
CA ASN A 452 2.31 -5.67 18.58
C ASN A 452 3.24 -5.68 19.81
N GLN A 453 3.20 -6.67 20.70
CA GLN A 453 4.07 -6.77 21.88
C GLN A 453 5.17 -7.83 21.68
N ALA A 454 6.20 -7.75 22.53
CA ALA A 454 7.22 -8.80 22.55
C ALA A 454 6.60 -10.17 22.77
N PRO A 455 6.99 -11.19 22.01
CA PRO A 455 6.49 -12.54 22.19
C PRO A 455 6.70 -13.03 23.63
N PRO A 456 5.75 -13.81 24.21
CA PRO A 456 5.87 -14.33 25.55
C PRO A 456 7.18 -15.07 25.80
N GLU A 457 7.67 -15.82 24.82
CA GLU A 457 8.92 -16.58 24.87
C GLU A 457 10.14 -15.66 25.05
N LEU A 458 10.17 -14.53 24.33
CA LEU A 458 11.24 -13.52 24.47
C LEU A 458 11.18 -12.84 25.83
N THR A 459 9.98 -12.48 26.29
CA THR A 459 9.75 -11.88 27.60
C THR A 459 10.15 -12.82 28.72
N ASP A 460 9.83 -14.11 28.59
CA ASP A 460 10.15 -15.12 29.59
C ASP A 460 11.66 -15.45 29.62
N ALA A 461 12.33 -15.52 28.48
CA ALA A 461 13.79 -15.64 28.39
C ALA A 461 14.49 -14.44 29.04
N ALA A 462 14.03 -13.21 28.79
CA ALA A 462 14.55 -12.01 29.44
C ALA A 462 14.32 -12.05 30.95
N ARG A 463 13.16 -12.52 31.43
CA ARG A 463 12.85 -12.70 32.82
C ARG A 463 13.79 -13.72 33.48
N ARG A 464 14.01 -14.89 32.86
CA ARG A 464 14.96 -15.90 33.35
C ARG A 464 16.37 -15.34 33.47
N LEU A 465 16.82 -14.55 32.50
CA LEU A 465 18.12 -13.91 32.55
C LEU A 465 18.22 -12.86 33.69
N LEU A 466 17.13 -12.13 34.00
CA LEU A 466 17.08 -11.14 35.08
C LEU A 466 17.14 -11.78 36.48
N ILE A 467 16.72 -13.02 36.65
CA ILE A 467 16.69 -13.71 37.93
C ILE A 467 18.07 -14.30 38.29
N LEU A 468 19.01 -14.39 37.34
CA LEU A 468 20.33 -14.95 37.61
C LEU A 468 21.05 -14.15 38.71
N PRO A 469 21.79 -14.83 39.63
CA PRO A 469 22.64 -14.15 40.62
C PRO A 469 23.68 -13.26 39.96
N ARG A 470 23.81 -12.02 40.42
CA ARG A 470 24.74 -11.04 39.90
C ARG A 470 25.47 -10.33 41.04
N GLN A 471 26.73 -9.96 40.82
CA GLN A 471 27.52 -9.16 41.79
C GLN A 471 27.31 -7.68 41.54
N HIS A 472 27.00 -7.27 40.25
CA HIS A 472 26.87 -5.87 39.85
C HIS A 472 25.55 -5.66 39.09
N VAL A 473 25.10 -4.42 39.00
CA VAL A 473 23.94 -4.01 38.18
C VAL A 473 24.29 -4.03 36.68
N GLU A 474 25.55 -3.82 36.35
CA GLU A 474 26.07 -3.90 34.98
C GLU A 474 26.09 -5.34 34.47
N TRP A 475 25.91 -5.47 33.14
CA TRP A 475 25.89 -6.77 32.50
C TRP A 475 27.30 -7.20 32.08
N GLU A 476 27.72 -8.37 32.51
CA GLU A 476 28.95 -9.04 32.13
C GLU A 476 28.67 -10.05 31.02
N ARG A 477 29.61 -10.19 30.05
CA ARG A 477 29.44 -11.05 28.88
C ARG A 477 29.43 -12.54 29.23
N GLU A 478 30.34 -13.00 30.06
CA GLU A 478 30.54 -14.43 30.37
C GLU A 478 29.30 -15.09 30.99
N PRO A 479 28.66 -14.53 32.02
CA PRO A 479 27.41 -15.09 32.57
C PRO A 479 26.26 -15.14 31.55
N VAL A 480 26.17 -14.13 30.68
CA VAL A 480 25.15 -14.12 29.62
C VAL A 480 25.43 -15.21 28.59
N VAL A 481 26.70 -15.41 28.19
CA VAL A 481 27.12 -16.49 27.28
C VAL A 481 26.85 -17.87 27.88
N ALA A 482 27.13 -18.08 29.18
CA ALA A 482 26.85 -19.34 29.87
C ALA A 482 25.33 -19.62 29.86
N TRP A 483 24.51 -18.66 30.30
CA TRP A 483 23.05 -18.76 30.26
C TRP A 483 22.52 -19.06 28.85
N SER A 484 23.07 -18.40 27.83
CA SER A 484 22.60 -18.57 26.42
C SER A 484 22.79 -19.99 25.89
N ARG A 485 23.82 -20.70 26.35
CA ARG A 485 24.03 -22.12 25.97
C ARG A 485 22.95 -22.99 26.58
N ASP A 486 22.70 -22.86 27.90
CA ASP A 486 21.66 -23.63 28.57
C ASP A 486 20.27 -23.37 27.95
N GLU A 487 19.96 -22.12 27.67
CA GLU A 487 18.68 -21.73 27.05
C GLU A 487 18.52 -22.30 25.64
N SER A 488 19.57 -22.21 24.80
CA SER A 488 19.58 -22.76 23.44
C SER A 488 19.50 -24.29 23.43
N ASP A 489 20.15 -24.97 24.39
CA ASP A 489 20.11 -26.44 24.50
C ASP A 489 18.69 -26.91 24.87
N GLN A 490 18.03 -26.21 25.80
CA GLN A 490 16.64 -26.51 26.16
C GLN A 490 15.67 -26.24 25.00
N ALA A 491 15.82 -25.11 24.31
CA ALA A 491 15.02 -24.81 23.15
C ALA A 491 15.21 -25.85 22.03
N MET A 492 16.46 -26.30 21.82
CA MET A 492 16.76 -27.31 20.82
C MET A 492 16.15 -28.68 21.17
N LEU A 493 16.15 -29.08 22.44
CA LEU A 493 15.48 -30.30 22.88
C LEU A 493 13.97 -30.22 22.61
N GLY A 494 13.34 -29.11 22.94
CA GLY A 494 11.93 -28.87 22.64
C GLY A 494 11.63 -28.89 21.12
N LEU A 495 12.50 -28.30 20.29
CA LEU A 495 12.38 -28.32 18.83
C LEU A 495 12.50 -29.75 18.28
N ILE A 496 13.47 -30.52 18.74
CA ILE A 496 13.67 -31.94 18.35
C ILE A 496 12.42 -32.75 18.66
N GLU A 497 11.84 -32.58 19.86
CA GLU A 497 10.62 -33.28 20.24
C GLU A 497 9.44 -32.94 19.35
N GLN A 498 9.23 -31.64 19.09
CA GLN A 498 8.13 -31.16 18.23
C GLN A 498 8.30 -31.60 16.78
N LEU A 499 9.51 -31.52 16.22
CA LEU A 499 9.81 -31.99 14.87
C LEU A 499 9.69 -33.51 14.77
N GLY A 500 10.08 -34.25 15.81
CA GLY A 500 9.90 -35.70 15.91
C GLY A 500 8.43 -36.12 15.81
N LYS A 501 7.52 -35.39 16.47
CA LYS A 501 6.06 -35.58 16.33
C LYS A 501 5.55 -35.32 14.89
N LYS A 502 6.25 -34.49 14.13
CA LYS A 502 5.96 -34.24 12.71
C LYS A 502 6.75 -35.15 11.76
N GLY A 503 7.48 -36.16 12.28
CA GLY A 503 8.22 -37.15 11.49
C GLY A 503 9.59 -36.67 10.98
N VAL A 504 10.13 -35.57 11.53
CA VAL A 504 11.44 -35.06 11.18
C VAL A 504 12.43 -35.30 12.31
N ASP A 505 13.44 -36.16 12.06
CA ASP A 505 14.55 -36.33 12.99
C ASP A 505 15.53 -35.15 12.89
N TRP A 506 15.53 -34.29 13.92
CA TRP A 506 16.39 -33.10 14.00
C TRP A 506 17.53 -33.25 15.02
N THR A 507 17.82 -34.50 15.43
CA THR A 507 18.91 -34.81 16.36
C THR A 507 20.30 -34.53 15.73
N LEU A 508 21.26 -34.24 16.58
CA LEU A 508 22.68 -34.25 16.23
C LEU A 508 23.28 -35.60 16.58
N GLY A 509 24.08 -36.16 15.71
CA GLY A 509 24.87 -37.35 15.93
C GLY A 509 26.36 -37.12 15.71
N ASN A 510 27.14 -38.17 15.80
CA ASN A 510 28.54 -38.13 15.44
C ASN A 510 28.73 -38.35 13.93
N PRO A 511 29.28 -37.39 13.18
CA PRO A 511 29.48 -37.57 11.74
C PRO A 511 30.48 -38.65 11.37
N GLY A 512 31.25 -39.20 12.32
CA GLY A 512 32.29 -40.23 12.06
C GLY A 512 33.49 -39.67 11.29
N GLN A 513 34.29 -40.59 10.69
CA GLN A 513 35.49 -40.22 9.90
C GLN A 513 35.25 -40.31 8.40
N GLY A 514 34.03 -40.54 7.94
CA GLY A 514 33.70 -40.65 6.53
C GLY A 514 33.50 -39.28 5.85
N LYS A 515 33.24 -39.31 4.55
CA LYS A 515 32.88 -38.10 3.76
C LYS A 515 31.39 -38.08 3.49
N ALA A 516 30.75 -36.97 3.80
CA ALA A 516 29.35 -36.74 3.40
C ALA A 516 29.29 -36.28 1.96
N ARG A 517 28.26 -36.74 1.23
CA ARG A 517 27.97 -36.29 -0.15
C ARG A 517 26.47 -36.36 -0.38
N LEU A 518 25.84 -35.21 -0.58
CA LEU A 518 24.43 -35.13 -0.87
C LEU A 518 24.17 -34.88 -2.36
N GLU A 519 23.18 -35.60 -2.89
CA GLU A 519 22.61 -35.34 -4.22
C GLU A 519 21.14 -34.99 -4.07
N ALA A 520 20.69 -33.96 -4.81
CA ALA A 520 19.33 -33.49 -4.75
C ALA A 520 18.63 -33.56 -6.10
N ARG A 521 17.33 -33.86 -6.08
CA ARG A 521 16.45 -33.88 -7.26
C ARG A 521 15.14 -33.17 -6.96
N LEU A 522 14.74 -32.34 -7.92
CA LEU A 522 13.44 -31.64 -7.90
C LEU A 522 12.53 -32.28 -8.95
N ARG A 523 11.31 -32.65 -8.54
CA ARG A 523 10.24 -33.12 -9.43
C ARG A 523 8.98 -32.35 -9.17
N LEU A 524 8.42 -31.71 -10.19
CA LEU A 524 7.13 -31.03 -10.13
C LEU A 524 5.98 -32.03 -10.41
N ASN A 525 4.82 -31.77 -9.85
CA ASN A 525 3.60 -32.46 -10.25
C ASN A 525 3.09 -31.80 -11.54
N GLY A 526 3.27 -32.48 -12.68
CA GLY A 526 2.91 -31.96 -14.00
C GLY A 526 4.13 -31.57 -14.85
N ASP A 527 3.88 -30.83 -15.92
CA ASP A 527 4.89 -30.45 -16.93
C ASP A 527 5.61 -29.13 -16.65
N GLY A 528 5.35 -28.50 -15.50
CA GLY A 528 5.87 -27.17 -15.15
C GLY A 528 4.97 -26.03 -15.58
N THR A 529 3.76 -26.33 -16.09
CA THR A 529 2.72 -25.33 -16.39
C THR A 529 1.63 -25.37 -15.32
N ILE A 530 1.22 -24.18 -14.81
CA ILE A 530 0.18 -24.07 -13.80
C ILE A 530 -0.76 -22.90 -14.14
N GLN A 531 -2.03 -23.03 -13.79
CA GLN A 531 -3.00 -21.94 -13.93
C GLN A 531 -2.96 -21.03 -12.70
N ALA A 532 -3.03 -19.71 -12.89
CA ALA A 532 -3.19 -18.73 -11.82
C ALA A 532 -4.38 -19.10 -10.92
N GLY A 533 -4.23 -18.93 -9.61
CA GLY A 533 -5.21 -19.37 -8.60
C GLY A 533 -5.08 -20.82 -8.17
N GLN A 534 -4.25 -21.63 -8.81
CA GLN A 534 -3.93 -22.99 -8.39
C GLN A 534 -2.70 -23.02 -7.46
N THR A 535 -2.47 -24.17 -6.84
CA THR A 535 -1.31 -24.40 -5.98
C THR A 535 -0.31 -25.28 -6.71
N LEU A 536 0.89 -24.75 -7.00
CA LEU A 536 2.02 -25.52 -7.47
C LEU A 536 2.41 -26.56 -6.42
N ALA A 537 2.58 -27.81 -6.82
CA ALA A 537 3.04 -28.88 -5.95
C ALA A 537 4.22 -29.61 -6.57
N GLY A 538 5.09 -30.11 -5.73
CA GLY A 538 6.24 -30.90 -6.16
C GLY A 538 6.90 -31.61 -5.00
N ILE A 539 7.96 -32.31 -5.30
CA ILE A 539 8.79 -33.02 -4.34
C ILE A 539 10.26 -32.69 -4.54
N VAL A 540 10.96 -32.52 -3.44
CA VAL A 540 12.42 -32.47 -3.39
C VAL A 540 12.91 -33.74 -2.76
N THR A 541 13.76 -34.47 -3.46
CA THR A 541 14.39 -35.70 -2.97
C THR A 541 15.85 -35.42 -2.69
N LEU A 542 16.32 -35.83 -1.53
CA LEU A 542 17.71 -35.72 -1.12
C LEU A 542 18.25 -37.12 -0.82
N VAL A 543 19.44 -37.44 -1.32
CA VAL A 543 20.11 -38.74 -1.17
C VAL A 543 21.49 -38.51 -0.59
N ASN A 544 21.85 -39.25 0.46
CA ASN A 544 23.20 -39.26 0.98
C ASN A 544 24.02 -40.35 0.31
N LEU A 545 24.84 -39.96 -0.66
CA LEU A 545 25.76 -40.84 -1.39
C LEU A 545 27.12 -40.98 -0.70
N GLY A 546 27.30 -40.33 0.46
CA GLY A 546 28.53 -40.36 1.22
C GLY A 546 28.65 -41.60 2.11
N THR A 547 29.72 -41.63 2.90
CA THR A 547 30.02 -42.68 3.87
C THR A 547 29.80 -42.22 5.33
N SER A 548 29.38 -40.97 5.52
CA SER A 548 29.02 -40.36 6.82
C SER A 548 27.58 -39.90 6.83
N PRO A 549 26.90 -39.99 7.99
CA PRO A 549 25.58 -39.41 8.16
C PRO A 549 25.63 -37.87 8.09
N VAL A 550 24.54 -37.28 7.69
CA VAL A 550 24.34 -35.82 7.62
C VAL A 550 23.16 -35.43 8.50
N PHE A 551 23.30 -34.36 9.26
CA PHE A 551 22.33 -33.95 10.25
C PHE A 551 21.71 -32.58 9.95
N ARG A 552 20.45 -32.39 10.33
CA ARG A 552 19.75 -31.08 10.28
C ARG A 552 19.79 -30.42 8.91
N VAL A 553 19.51 -31.17 7.87
CA VAL A 553 19.45 -30.64 6.51
C VAL A 553 18.07 -30.07 6.23
N GLY A 554 18.02 -28.88 5.67
CA GLY A 554 16.81 -28.23 5.18
C GLY A 554 16.99 -27.70 3.75
N ALA A 555 15.89 -27.30 3.15
CA ALA A 555 15.88 -26.60 1.87
C ALA A 555 14.94 -25.40 1.93
N VAL A 556 15.33 -24.34 1.23
CA VAL A 556 14.52 -23.15 1.00
C VAL A 556 14.02 -23.15 -0.43
N ILE A 557 12.71 -23.07 -0.60
CA ILE A 557 12.07 -22.96 -1.92
C ILE A 557 11.55 -21.54 -2.08
N GLN A 558 11.94 -20.88 -3.17
CA GLN A 558 11.61 -19.50 -3.46
C GLN A 558 11.40 -19.28 -4.95
N ASN A 559 10.45 -18.42 -5.34
CA ASN A 559 10.17 -18.11 -6.74
C ASN A 559 10.86 -16.83 -7.24
N THR A 560 11.02 -15.82 -6.39
CA THR A 560 11.81 -14.61 -6.68
C THR A 560 12.50 -14.13 -5.38
N PRO A 561 13.56 -13.32 -5.46
CA PRO A 561 14.22 -12.78 -4.26
C PRO A 561 13.27 -11.97 -3.34
N GLU A 562 12.23 -11.38 -3.92
CA GLU A 562 11.24 -10.56 -3.19
C GLU A 562 10.08 -11.39 -2.61
N SER A 563 9.95 -12.66 -3.03
CA SER A 563 8.88 -13.53 -2.56
C SER A 563 9.24 -14.16 -1.20
N PRO A 564 8.26 -14.44 -0.36
CA PRO A 564 8.50 -15.19 0.87
C PRO A 564 9.19 -16.52 0.57
N ALA A 565 10.32 -16.74 1.21
CA ALA A 565 11.03 -18.01 1.16
C ALA A 565 10.29 -19.05 2.04
N ARG A 566 10.20 -20.30 1.60
CA ARG A 566 9.58 -21.36 2.39
C ARG A 566 10.59 -22.46 2.70
N GLU A 567 10.76 -22.75 3.97
CA GLU A 567 11.65 -23.79 4.46
C GLU A 567 10.98 -25.15 4.52
N TYR A 568 11.73 -26.18 4.18
CA TYR A 568 11.33 -27.58 4.24
C TYR A 568 12.47 -28.40 4.86
N LEU A 569 12.18 -29.21 5.89
CA LEU A 569 13.19 -29.87 6.69
C LEU A 569 13.31 -31.36 6.28
N PHE A 570 14.51 -31.77 5.98
CA PHE A 570 14.86 -33.17 5.70
C PHE A 570 15.32 -33.92 6.97
N GLY A 571 15.99 -33.18 7.87
CA GLY A 571 16.50 -33.75 9.12
C GLY A 571 17.81 -34.53 8.94
N HIS A 572 17.89 -35.69 9.57
CA HIS A 572 19.03 -36.61 9.55
C HIS A 572 18.93 -37.58 8.36
N LEU A 573 20.05 -37.82 7.66
CA LEU A 573 20.17 -38.83 6.59
C LEU A 573 21.41 -39.68 6.80
N ASP A 574 21.24 -41.01 6.98
CA ASP A 574 22.30 -41.97 7.02
C ASP A 574 22.94 -42.23 5.64
N PRO A 575 24.17 -42.82 5.58
CA PRO A 575 24.77 -43.22 4.32
C PRO A 575 23.82 -44.13 3.52
N GLY A 576 23.58 -43.76 2.26
CA GLY A 576 22.67 -44.48 1.36
C GLY A 576 21.18 -44.16 1.58
N GLU A 577 20.85 -43.38 2.59
CA GLU A 577 19.46 -42.98 2.84
C GLU A 577 18.96 -41.94 1.83
N GLN A 578 17.70 -42.11 1.44
CA GLN A 578 16.97 -41.17 0.61
C GLN A 578 15.78 -40.62 1.39
N ARG A 579 15.60 -39.28 1.40
CA ARG A 579 14.45 -38.61 1.98
C ARG A 579 13.79 -37.70 1.00
N THR A 580 12.46 -37.67 1.05
CA THR A 580 11.64 -36.89 0.10
C THR A 580 10.70 -36.01 0.90
N VAL A 581 10.66 -34.72 0.54
CA VAL A 581 9.76 -33.72 1.13
C VAL A 581 8.87 -33.15 0.04
N ALA A 582 7.57 -33.19 0.27
CA ALA A 582 6.60 -32.55 -0.62
C ALA A 582 6.46 -31.06 -0.26
N PHE A 583 6.30 -30.25 -1.28
CA PHE A 583 6.07 -28.82 -1.11
C PHE A 583 4.87 -28.34 -1.91
N THR A 584 4.29 -27.24 -1.46
CA THR A 584 3.22 -26.54 -2.15
C THR A 584 3.52 -25.04 -2.18
N TYR A 585 3.15 -24.38 -3.30
CA TYR A 585 3.32 -22.94 -3.48
C TYR A 585 2.06 -22.36 -4.14
N PRO A 586 1.28 -21.50 -3.45
CA PRO A 586 0.07 -20.91 -4.03
C PRO A 586 0.44 -19.89 -5.11
N VAL A 587 -0.25 -19.94 -6.24
CA VAL A 587 -0.13 -18.96 -7.31
C VAL A 587 -1.28 -17.98 -7.20
N ASP A 588 -0.99 -16.67 -7.22
CA ASP A 588 -2.01 -15.63 -7.18
C ASP A 588 -3.01 -15.81 -8.34
N ALA A 589 -4.31 -15.74 -8.03
CA ALA A 589 -5.39 -15.85 -9.02
C ALA A 589 -5.38 -14.71 -10.05
N ASN A 590 -4.81 -13.58 -9.71
CA ASN A 590 -4.66 -12.41 -10.60
C ASN A 590 -3.35 -12.42 -11.40
N HIS A 591 -2.52 -13.46 -11.25
CA HIS A 591 -1.25 -13.52 -11.96
C HIS A 591 -1.49 -13.49 -13.48
N PRO A 592 -0.93 -12.53 -14.23
CA PRO A 592 -1.00 -12.54 -15.69
C PRO A 592 -0.19 -13.70 -16.26
N ARG A 593 -0.34 -13.98 -17.55
CA ARG A 593 0.53 -14.95 -18.21
C ARG A 593 2.00 -14.61 -17.95
N GLY A 594 2.78 -15.59 -17.55
CA GLY A 594 4.16 -15.32 -17.20
C GLY A 594 4.98 -16.58 -16.91
N ILE A 595 6.17 -16.34 -16.39
CA ILE A 595 7.13 -17.39 -16.00
C ILE A 595 7.75 -17.04 -14.65
N TRP A 596 7.91 -18.05 -13.79
CA TRP A 596 8.61 -17.94 -12.51
C TRP A 596 9.89 -18.77 -12.50
N PRO A 597 11.01 -18.23 -12.02
CA PRO A 597 12.13 -19.08 -11.60
C PRO A 597 11.76 -19.72 -10.25
N LEU A 598 11.85 -21.03 -10.15
CA LEU A 598 11.73 -21.74 -8.88
C LEU A 598 13.13 -22.20 -8.48
N THR A 599 13.62 -21.72 -7.34
CA THR A 599 14.93 -22.04 -6.81
C THR A 599 14.79 -22.84 -5.52
N VAL A 600 15.57 -23.92 -5.38
CA VAL A 600 15.70 -24.71 -4.16
C VAL A 600 17.15 -24.56 -3.70
N ARG A 601 17.34 -23.93 -2.54
CA ARG A 601 18.66 -23.81 -1.88
C ARG A 601 18.69 -24.68 -0.64
N PHE A 602 19.80 -25.39 -0.42
CA PHE A 602 19.94 -26.24 0.74
C PHE A 602 20.71 -25.53 1.84
N PHE A 603 20.39 -25.84 3.09
CA PHE A 603 21.05 -25.28 4.26
C PHE A 603 21.18 -26.30 5.39
N SER A 604 22.13 -26.06 6.28
CA SER A 604 22.21 -26.68 7.60
C SER A 604 22.46 -25.56 8.63
N PRO A 605 21.61 -25.42 9.65
CA PRO A 605 21.76 -24.38 10.66
C PRO A 605 22.94 -24.63 11.61
N THR A 606 23.51 -25.84 11.61
CA THR A 606 24.67 -26.19 12.41
C THR A 606 25.88 -26.38 11.48
N PRO A 607 27.03 -25.75 11.73
CA PRO A 607 28.25 -26.06 10.98
C PRO A 607 28.49 -27.58 11.10
N ILE A 608 28.59 -28.24 9.96
CA ILE A 608 29.04 -29.61 9.91
C ILE A 608 30.51 -29.56 10.35
N SER A 609 30.78 -29.99 11.58
CA SER A 609 32.08 -29.80 12.24
C SER A 609 33.21 -30.29 11.36
N GLY A 610 34.10 -29.39 10.97
CA GLY A 610 35.47 -29.71 10.47
C GLY A 610 35.67 -29.74 8.96
N GLU A 611 34.62 -29.52 8.12
CA GLU A 611 34.82 -29.53 6.66
C GLU A 611 34.03 -28.41 5.96
N GLU A 612 34.57 -28.01 4.79
CA GLU A 612 34.14 -26.91 3.93
C GLU A 612 32.63 -26.98 3.52
N PRO A 613 32.04 -25.87 3.02
CA PRO A 613 30.67 -25.78 2.53
C PRO A 613 30.30 -26.73 1.38
N SER A 614 31.19 -27.61 0.97
CA SER A 614 31.07 -28.54 -0.17
C SER A 614 30.13 -29.76 0.04
N VAL A 615 29.55 -29.94 1.22
CA VAL A 615 28.71 -31.13 1.53
C VAL A 615 27.26 -30.95 1.08
N LEU A 616 26.74 -29.72 1.08
CA LEU A 616 25.38 -29.44 0.62
C LEU A 616 25.31 -29.50 -0.92
N PRO A 617 24.17 -29.98 -1.47
CA PRO A 617 24.01 -30.00 -2.93
C PRO A 617 24.03 -28.58 -3.52
N ALA A 618 24.39 -28.49 -4.79
CA ALA A 618 24.20 -27.22 -5.53
C ALA A 618 22.71 -26.84 -5.58
N ASP A 619 22.45 -25.54 -5.66
CA ASP A 619 21.11 -25.02 -5.84
C ASP A 619 20.44 -25.62 -7.08
N LEU A 620 19.19 -26.02 -6.93
CA LEU A 620 18.37 -26.47 -8.04
C LEU A 620 17.53 -25.31 -8.55
N GLN A 621 17.48 -25.13 -9.85
CA GLN A 621 16.64 -24.11 -10.48
C GLN A 621 15.81 -24.70 -11.61
N THR A 622 14.52 -24.36 -11.63
CA THR A 622 13.62 -24.67 -12.75
C THR A 622 12.72 -23.48 -13.04
N TRP A 623 11.96 -23.58 -14.12
CA TRP A 623 11.06 -22.51 -14.54
C TRP A 623 9.63 -23.03 -14.58
N ILE A 624 8.70 -22.24 -14.04
CA ILE A 624 7.26 -22.53 -14.01
C ILE A 624 6.56 -21.57 -14.95
N GLU A 625 5.87 -22.10 -15.97
CA GLU A 625 4.99 -21.28 -16.80
C GLU A 625 3.62 -21.12 -16.11
N ILE A 626 3.14 -19.87 -16.02
CA ILE A 626 1.85 -19.54 -15.41
C ILE A 626 0.90 -19.12 -16.53
N ALA A 627 -0.16 -19.91 -16.71
CA ALA A 627 -1.28 -19.54 -17.55
C ALA A 627 -2.26 -18.65 -16.74
N PRO A 628 -2.83 -17.60 -17.35
CA PRO A 628 -3.78 -16.73 -16.64
C PRO A 628 -5.05 -17.51 -16.28
N ALA A 629 -5.62 -17.21 -15.12
CA ALA A 629 -6.94 -17.75 -14.76
C ALA A 629 -8.02 -17.18 -15.68
N SER A 630 -8.97 -18.03 -16.06
CA SER A 630 -10.20 -17.53 -16.66
C SER A 630 -10.98 -16.77 -15.61
N ARG A 631 -11.31 -15.51 -15.88
CA ARG A 631 -11.95 -14.61 -14.92
C ARG A 631 -13.03 -13.76 -15.59
N PRO A 632 -14.00 -13.23 -14.80
CA PRO A 632 -14.92 -12.24 -15.31
C PRO A 632 -14.18 -10.94 -15.62
N GLU A 633 -14.62 -10.24 -16.65
CA GLU A 633 -14.17 -8.91 -17.02
C GLU A 633 -15.39 -8.00 -17.06
N TYR A 634 -15.23 -6.74 -16.64
CA TYR A 634 -16.38 -5.87 -16.48
C TYR A 634 -16.28 -4.63 -17.36
N GLN A 635 -17.42 -4.29 -17.93
CA GLN A 635 -17.67 -3.02 -18.58
C GLN A 635 -18.78 -2.32 -17.82
N ILE A 636 -18.54 -1.05 -17.45
CA ILE A 636 -19.45 -0.26 -16.63
C ILE A 636 -19.90 0.95 -17.42
N HIS A 637 -21.21 1.23 -17.38
CA HIS A 637 -21.81 2.46 -17.91
C HIS A 637 -22.76 3.05 -16.89
N HIS A 638 -22.97 4.35 -16.98
CA HIS A 638 -23.89 5.05 -16.10
C HIS A 638 -24.76 6.04 -16.89
N HIS A 639 -25.95 6.33 -16.37
CA HIS A 639 -26.92 7.23 -16.96
C HIS A 639 -27.68 7.95 -15.83
N PHE A 640 -27.59 9.26 -15.80
CA PHE A 640 -28.39 10.07 -14.88
C PHE A 640 -29.72 10.48 -15.53
N MET A 641 -30.81 10.39 -14.78
CA MET A 641 -32.18 10.74 -15.16
C MET A 641 -32.78 11.61 -14.04
N ASP A 642 -33.15 12.82 -14.37
CA ASP A 642 -33.78 13.79 -13.46
C ASP A 642 -35.32 13.64 -13.39
N ASP A 643 -35.82 12.41 -13.41
CA ASP A 643 -37.23 12.03 -13.58
C ASP A 643 -38.02 11.86 -12.27
N LEU A 644 -37.43 12.09 -11.12
CA LEU A 644 -38.11 11.96 -9.81
C LEU A 644 -38.63 13.30 -9.29
N ALA A 645 -37.76 14.31 -9.24
CA ALA A 645 -38.11 15.65 -8.81
C ALA A 645 -37.09 16.66 -9.43
N GLY A 646 -36.93 16.57 -10.75
CA GLY A 646 -36.09 17.44 -11.57
C GLY A 646 -36.92 18.21 -12.58
N ASN A 647 -36.30 19.09 -13.34
CA ASN A 647 -36.92 19.92 -14.36
C ASN A 647 -36.97 19.24 -15.74
N GLY A 648 -36.43 18.04 -15.89
CA GLY A 648 -36.40 17.22 -17.08
C GLY A 648 -35.31 17.55 -18.10
N ASP A 649 -34.26 18.30 -17.71
CA ASP A 649 -33.14 18.64 -18.60
C ASP A 649 -31.98 17.63 -18.58
N GLY A 650 -32.06 16.60 -17.72
CA GLY A 650 -31.05 15.56 -17.60
C GLY A 650 -29.81 15.99 -16.85
N LEU A 651 -29.85 17.11 -16.16
CA LEU A 651 -28.78 17.67 -15.35
C LEU A 651 -29.22 17.65 -13.87
N LEU A 652 -28.30 17.61 -12.94
CA LEU A 652 -28.59 17.69 -11.52
C LEU A 652 -28.43 19.13 -11.02
N GLN A 653 -29.51 19.70 -10.45
CA GLN A 653 -29.55 21.09 -9.97
C GLN A 653 -29.90 21.16 -8.47
N PRO A 654 -29.62 22.27 -7.77
CA PRO A 654 -29.92 22.39 -6.33
C PRO A 654 -31.38 22.08 -6.01
N GLY A 655 -31.61 21.17 -5.05
CA GLY A 655 -32.93 20.72 -4.65
C GLY A 655 -33.53 19.60 -5.51
N GLU A 656 -32.92 19.21 -6.62
CA GLU A 656 -33.42 18.16 -7.48
C GLU A 656 -33.05 16.75 -6.98
N LYS A 657 -33.87 15.80 -7.40
CA LYS A 657 -33.73 14.38 -7.11
C LYS A 657 -33.92 13.56 -8.37
N GLY A 658 -32.94 12.71 -8.66
CA GLY A 658 -32.94 11.89 -9.87
C GLY A 658 -32.41 10.47 -9.63
N ARG A 659 -32.43 9.67 -10.67
CA ARG A 659 -31.90 8.30 -10.69
C ARG A 659 -30.59 8.24 -11.45
N LEU A 660 -29.54 7.74 -10.79
CA LEU A 660 -28.30 7.36 -11.44
C LEU A 660 -28.33 5.84 -11.69
N ARG A 661 -28.61 5.44 -12.92
CA ARG A 661 -28.61 4.03 -13.34
C ARG A 661 -27.21 3.58 -13.71
N ILE A 662 -26.70 2.56 -13.01
CA ILE A 662 -25.42 1.93 -13.30
C ILE A 662 -25.67 0.60 -14.01
N TYR A 663 -25.02 0.39 -15.14
CA TYR A 663 -25.01 -0.85 -15.89
C TYR A 663 -23.67 -1.54 -15.73
N VAL A 664 -23.69 -2.83 -15.41
CA VAL A 664 -22.50 -3.69 -15.34
C VAL A 664 -22.68 -4.86 -16.29
N MET A 665 -21.79 -4.98 -17.25
CA MET A 665 -21.74 -6.10 -18.19
C MET A 665 -20.50 -6.96 -17.89
N ASN A 666 -20.68 -8.26 -17.79
CA ASN A 666 -19.57 -9.19 -17.74
C ASN A 666 -19.11 -9.52 -19.17
N THR A 667 -18.02 -8.90 -19.62
CA THR A 667 -17.42 -9.14 -20.94
C THR A 667 -16.47 -10.34 -20.96
N GLY A 668 -16.19 -10.93 -19.79
CA GLY A 668 -15.34 -12.12 -19.62
C GLY A 668 -16.02 -13.41 -20.07
N ARG A 669 -15.30 -14.53 -19.90
CA ARG A 669 -15.76 -15.87 -20.28
C ARG A 669 -16.31 -16.70 -19.12
N VAL A 670 -16.17 -16.20 -17.90
CA VAL A 670 -16.57 -16.88 -16.66
C VAL A 670 -17.61 -16.04 -15.91
N ALA A 671 -18.56 -16.67 -15.26
CA ALA A 671 -19.52 -15.98 -14.43
C ALA A 671 -18.84 -15.37 -13.19
N ALA A 672 -19.32 -14.21 -12.78
CA ALA A 672 -19.02 -13.65 -11.48
C ALA A 672 -20.07 -14.13 -10.47
N ASP A 673 -19.64 -14.67 -9.35
CA ASP A 673 -20.53 -15.22 -8.32
C ASP A 673 -21.01 -14.14 -7.33
N SER A 674 -20.31 -13.00 -7.26
CA SER A 674 -20.66 -11.88 -6.38
C SER A 674 -19.98 -10.63 -6.89
N VAL A 675 -20.76 -9.60 -7.20
CA VAL A 675 -20.23 -8.28 -7.60
C VAL A 675 -20.92 -7.22 -6.76
N VAL A 676 -20.13 -6.41 -6.06
CA VAL A 676 -20.65 -5.31 -5.24
C VAL A 676 -20.42 -4.00 -5.96
N LEU A 677 -21.48 -3.24 -6.17
CA LEU A 677 -21.43 -1.86 -6.62
C LEU A 677 -21.50 -0.94 -5.42
N GLY A 678 -20.59 0.00 -5.33
CA GLY A 678 -20.59 1.05 -4.31
C GLY A 678 -20.46 2.43 -4.96
N LEU A 679 -21.23 3.41 -4.49
CA LEU A 679 -21.08 4.82 -4.85
C LEU A 679 -20.53 5.59 -3.65
N LYS A 680 -19.43 6.31 -3.88
CA LYS A 680 -18.84 7.23 -2.91
C LYS A 680 -19.15 8.66 -3.33
N VAL A 681 -19.69 9.44 -2.40
CA VAL A 681 -19.91 10.87 -2.61
C VAL A 681 -18.58 11.59 -2.34
N LEU A 682 -18.12 12.36 -3.34
CA LEU A 682 -16.89 13.16 -3.23
C LEU A 682 -17.18 14.59 -2.73
N SER A 683 -18.42 15.07 -2.91
CA SER A 683 -18.89 16.41 -2.52
C SER A 683 -20.14 16.30 -1.63
N PRO A 684 -20.01 15.85 -0.37
CA PRO A 684 -21.16 15.60 0.51
C PRO A 684 -21.92 16.89 0.90
N GLU A 685 -21.30 18.04 0.72
CA GLU A 685 -21.93 19.35 0.86
C GLU A 685 -22.91 19.68 -0.27
N SER A 686 -22.81 18.96 -1.41
CA SER A 686 -23.62 19.21 -2.61
C SER A 686 -24.54 18.07 -2.97
N ILE A 687 -24.12 16.81 -2.75
CA ILE A 687 -24.82 15.60 -3.22
C ILE A 687 -25.07 14.64 -2.05
N GLU A 688 -26.27 14.04 -2.02
CA GLU A 688 -26.68 13.00 -1.08
C GLU A 688 -27.18 11.77 -1.84
N ILE A 689 -26.86 10.54 -1.36
CA ILE A 689 -27.31 9.26 -1.88
C ILE A 689 -27.95 8.46 -0.73
N ALA A 690 -29.20 8.02 -0.91
CA ALA A 690 -29.94 7.30 0.14
C ALA A 690 -29.37 5.90 0.40
N GLU A 691 -29.14 5.13 -0.67
CA GLU A 691 -28.50 3.80 -0.64
C GLU A 691 -27.31 3.85 -1.61
N ASN A 692 -26.12 3.59 -1.12
CA ASN A 692 -24.91 3.74 -1.91
C ASN A 692 -24.22 2.39 -2.22
N ARG A 693 -24.89 1.25 -1.94
CA ARG A 693 -24.34 -0.10 -2.18
C ARG A 693 -25.39 -1.05 -2.74
N PHE A 694 -24.99 -1.88 -3.71
CA PHE A 694 -25.84 -2.89 -4.31
C PHE A 694 -25.05 -4.17 -4.63
N LEU A 695 -25.61 -5.34 -4.29
CA LEU A 695 -25.04 -6.66 -4.57
C LEU A 695 -25.69 -7.31 -5.79
N ILE A 696 -24.89 -7.64 -6.78
CA ILE A 696 -25.26 -8.54 -7.88
C ILE A 696 -24.78 -9.94 -7.50
N SER A 697 -25.69 -10.83 -7.09
CA SER A 697 -25.35 -12.15 -6.58
C SER A 697 -24.69 -13.05 -7.64
N ARG A 698 -25.05 -12.90 -8.90
CA ARG A 698 -24.44 -13.62 -10.02
C ARG A 698 -24.58 -12.83 -11.33
N LEU A 699 -23.50 -12.81 -12.13
CA LEU A 699 -23.46 -12.14 -13.42
C LEU A 699 -22.80 -13.08 -14.45
N LEU A 700 -23.60 -13.59 -15.39
CA LEU A 700 -23.15 -14.54 -16.42
C LEU A 700 -22.28 -13.85 -17.48
N PRO A 701 -21.44 -14.60 -18.23
CA PRO A 701 -20.76 -14.08 -19.40
C PRO A 701 -21.72 -13.39 -20.37
N GLN A 702 -21.34 -12.20 -20.84
CA GLN A 702 -22.13 -11.34 -21.74
C GLN A 702 -23.47 -10.85 -21.14
N GLU A 703 -23.76 -11.13 -19.88
CA GLU A 703 -24.94 -10.59 -19.20
C GLU A 703 -24.68 -9.15 -18.74
N THR A 704 -25.72 -8.31 -18.87
CA THR A 704 -25.75 -6.95 -18.31
C THR A 704 -26.81 -6.88 -17.22
N ARG A 705 -26.42 -6.37 -16.05
CA ARG A 705 -27.31 -6.00 -14.95
C ARG A 705 -27.27 -4.51 -14.71
N SER A 706 -28.35 -3.95 -14.22
CA SER A 706 -28.40 -2.54 -13.83
C SER A 706 -29.04 -2.34 -12.47
N HIS A 707 -28.66 -1.23 -11.82
CA HIS A 707 -29.26 -0.78 -10.57
C HIS A 707 -29.42 0.74 -10.58
N ASP A 708 -30.50 1.25 -9.96
CA ASP A 708 -30.82 2.67 -9.85
C ASP A 708 -30.45 3.18 -8.45
N PHE A 709 -29.46 4.05 -8.37
CA PHE A 709 -29.16 4.80 -7.16
C PHE A 709 -29.92 6.12 -7.17
N ILE A 710 -30.53 6.47 -6.04
CA ILE A 710 -31.25 7.72 -5.90
C ILE A 710 -30.27 8.79 -5.44
N VAL A 711 -30.09 9.81 -6.27
CA VAL A 711 -29.18 10.95 -6.03
C VAL A 711 -30.00 12.21 -5.81
N THR A 712 -29.67 12.97 -4.78
CA THR A 712 -30.32 14.23 -4.45
C THR A 712 -29.26 15.35 -4.35
N ALA A 713 -29.46 16.46 -5.06
CA ALA A 713 -28.69 17.68 -4.82
C ALA A 713 -29.27 18.45 -3.63
N ARG A 714 -28.43 18.89 -2.72
CA ARG A 714 -28.88 19.73 -1.60
C ARG A 714 -29.39 21.08 -2.13
N SER A 715 -30.38 21.65 -1.45
CA SER A 715 -31.01 22.92 -1.88
C SER A 715 -30.04 24.12 -1.84
N ASP A 716 -29.01 24.03 -1.01
CA ASP A 716 -27.95 25.03 -0.85
C ASP A 716 -26.67 24.68 -1.62
N ALA A 717 -26.70 23.59 -2.42
CA ALA A 717 -25.55 23.11 -3.17
C ALA A 717 -25.02 24.18 -4.13
N ARG A 718 -23.70 24.33 -4.17
CA ARG A 718 -23.00 25.16 -5.15
C ARG A 718 -22.49 24.28 -6.30
N ALA A 719 -22.35 24.86 -7.48
CA ALA A 719 -21.72 24.15 -8.59
C ALA A 719 -20.36 23.58 -8.16
N SER A 720 -20.20 22.27 -8.26
CA SER A 720 -19.03 21.53 -7.78
C SER A 720 -18.48 20.63 -8.89
N GLY A 721 -17.22 20.23 -8.76
CA GLY A 721 -16.57 19.25 -9.64
C GLY A 721 -17.25 17.87 -9.59
N PRO A 722 -16.66 16.81 -10.20
CA PRO A 722 -17.27 15.48 -10.26
C PRO A 722 -17.55 14.97 -8.84
N GLY A 723 -18.84 14.73 -8.56
CA GLY A 723 -19.35 14.49 -7.20
C GLY A 723 -19.31 13.05 -6.74
N LEU A 724 -19.08 12.05 -7.62
CA LEU A 724 -19.24 10.62 -7.29
C LEU A 724 -18.07 9.78 -7.81
N LEU A 725 -17.67 8.79 -7.00
CA LEU A 725 -16.80 7.69 -7.38
C LEU A 725 -17.59 6.39 -7.33
N LEU A 726 -17.67 5.69 -8.45
CA LEU A 726 -18.22 4.34 -8.52
C LEU A 726 -17.11 3.32 -8.23
N ARG A 727 -17.39 2.41 -7.32
CA ARG A 727 -16.54 1.27 -7.00
C ARG A 727 -17.24 -0.03 -7.34
N LEU A 728 -16.56 -0.91 -8.06
CA LEU A 728 -16.98 -2.29 -8.28
C LEU A 728 -15.99 -3.21 -7.56
N GLU A 729 -16.48 -4.06 -6.67
CA GLU A 729 -15.70 -5.04 -5.93
C GLU A 729 -16.09 -6.45 -6.35
N GLU A 730 -15.10 -7.29 -6.60
CA GLU A 730 -15.25 -8.70 -6.90
C GLU A 730 -14.41 -9.53 -5.92
N PRO A 731 -15.03 -10.04 -4.84
CA PRO A 731 -14.31 -10.64 -3.71
C PRO A 731 -13.52 -11.90 -4.05
N ARG A 732 -14.03 -12.74 -4.97
CA ARG A 732 -13.41 -14.02 -5.32
C ARG A 732 -11.99 -13.88 -5.87
N PHE A 733 -11.73 -12.81 -6.64
CA PHE A 733 -10.41 -12.50 -7.19
C PHE A 733 -9.75 -11.31 -6.51
N ALA A 734 -10.33 -10.84 -5.38
CA ALA A 734 -9.86 -9.65 -4.66
C ALA A 734 -9.63 -8.44 -5.59
N ARG A 735 -10.54 -8.23 -6.57
CA ARG A 735 -10.43 -7.16 -7.56
C ARG A 735 -11.34 -6.00 -7.20
N GLN A 736 -10.81 -4.81 -7.39
CA GLN A 736 -11.53 -3.55 -7.23
C GLN A 736 -11.32 -2.69 -8.48
N PHE A 737 -12.39 -2.08 -8.94
CA PHE A 737 -12.39 -1.13 -10.06
C PHE A 737 -13.03 0.15 -9.58
N ASP A 738 -12.34 1.26 -9.70
CA ASP A 738 -12.85 2.58 -9.40
C ASP A 738 -13.03 3.37 -10.70
N ALA A 739 -14.17 4.05 -10.85
CA ALA A 739 -14.49 4.91 -11.97
C ALA A 739 -15.16 6.20 -11.47
N GLN A 740 -14.70 7.35 -11.95
CA GLN A 740 -15.39 8.61 -11.66
C GLN A 740 -16.71 8.65 -12.44
N VAL A 741 -17.79 9.05 -11.76
CA VAL A 741 -19.06 9.39 -12.39
C VAL A 741 -19.10 10.91 -12.54
N PRO A 742 -19.07 11.45 -13.76
CA PRO A 742 -18.98 12.89 -14.02
C PRO A 742 -20.34 13.58 -13.79
N LEU A 743 -20.99 13.27 -12.66
CA LEU A 743 -22.23 13.94 -12.25
C LEU A 743 -21.86 15.16 -11.40
N VAL A 744 -22.19 16.35 -11.87
CA VAL A 744 -21.94 17.62 -11.22
C VAL A 744 -23.25 18.35 -10.95
N VAL A 745 -23.30 19.12 -9.88
CA VAL A 745 -24.42 20.02 -9.61
C VAL A 745 -24.26 21.26 -10.46
N ARG A 746 -25.26 21.54 -11.29
CA ARG A 746 -25.30 22.71 -12.19
C ARG A 746 -26.11 23.84 -11.58
N PRO A 747 -25.87 25.12 -11.97
CA PRO A 747 -26.75 26.21 -11.59
C PRO A 747 -28.20 25.97 -12.04
N SER A 748 -29.17 26.41 -11.26
CA SER A 748 -30.59 26.28 -11.62
C SER A 748 -30.90 26.94 -12.96
N ALA A 749 -31.56 26.21 -13.83
CA ALA A 749 -31.96 26.62 -15.16
C ALA A 749 -33.38 26.11 -15.45
N PRO A 750 -34.16 26.75 -16.33
CA PRO A 750 -35.47 26.24 -16.76
C PRO A 750 -35.31 24.95 -17.54
N GLY A 751 -36.23 24.01 -17.33
CA GLY A 751 -36.29 22.74 -18.07
C GLY A 751 -36.70 22.92 -19.54
N PRO A 752 -36.66 21.80 -20.30
CA PRO A 752 -37.07 21.79 -21.70
C PRO A 752 -38.51 22.22 -21.90
N ILE A 753 -38.74 23.04 -22.95
CA ILE A 753 -40.09 23.39 -23.40
C ILE A 753 -40.66 22.23 -24.17
N GLU A 754 -41.89 21.83 -23.87
CA GLU A 754 -42.58 20.75 -24.62
C GLU A 754 -42.70 21.10 -26.10
N VAL A 755 -42.22 20.23 -26.95
CA VAL A 755 -42.31 20.33 -28.44
C VAL A 755 -42.59 18.93 -28.96
N GLY A 756 -43.62 18.80 -29.74
CA GLY A 756 -43.93 17.54 -30.43
C GLY A 756 -43.29 17.44 -31.80
N GLY A 757 -43.21 16.22 -32.33
CA GLY A 757 -42.69 15.94 -33.66
C GLY A 757 -41.84 14.66 -33.69
N ILE A 758 -41.25 14.38 -34.84
CA ILE A 758 -40.29 13.29 -35.02
C ILE A 758 -38.92 13.88 -35.40
N PHE A 759 -37.88 13.41 -34.73
CA PHE A 759 -36.49 13.82 -35.04
C PHE A 759 -35.80 12.69 -35.81
N GLN A 760 -35.32 12.98 -37.01
CA GLN A 760 -34.63 12.04 -37.87
C GLN A 760 -33.14 12.34 -37.93
N PHE A 761 -32.30 11.30 -37.74
CA PHE A 761 -30.85 11.38 -37.80
C PHE A 761 -30.32 11.01 -39.18
N PRO A 762 -29.72 11.91 -39.97
CA PRO A 762 -29.14 11.60 -41.27
C PRO A 762 -27.86 10.78 -41.21
N ARG A 763 -27.22 10.75 -40.07
CA ARG A 763 -25.94 10.03 -39.76
C ARG A 763 -25.94 9.47 -38.37
N ASN A 764 -25.01 8.54 -38.11
CA ASN A 764 -24.81 8.04 -36.76
C ASN A 764 -24.47 9.19 -35.81
N THR A 765 -25.23 9.33 -34.71
CA THR A 765 -25.16 10.47 -33.82
C THR A 765 -25.13 10.01 -32.36
N ALA A 766 -24.27 10.60 -31.57
CA ALA A 766 -24.22 10.36 -30.14
C ALA A 766 -25.44 10.97 -29.43
N LEU A 767 -26.05 10.21 -28.54
CA LEU A 767 -27.16 10.62 -27.67
C LEU A 767 -26.60 10.83 -26.27
N VAL A 768 -26.95 11.94 -25.65
CA VAL A 768 -26.44 12.32 -24.32
C VAL A 768 -27.53 12.36 -23.26
N SER A 769 -27.17 12.27 -21.99
CA SER A 769 -28.10 12.23 -20.86
C SER A 769 -28.74 13.58 -20.56
N GLY A 770 -28.11 14.70 -20.86
CA GLY A 770 -28.57 16.04 -20.50
C GLY A 770 -28.32 17.07 -21.59
N ALA A 771 -28.90 18.26 -21.44
CA ALA A 771 -28.91 19.34 -22.41
C ALA A 771 -27.61 20.18 -22.42
N GLU A 772 -26.43 19.55 -22.31
CA GLU A 772 -25.13 20.22 -22.38
C GLU A 772 -24.05 19.37 -23.08
N PRO A 773 -22.99 19.99 -23.65
CA PRO A 773 -21.95 19.26 -24.42
C PRO A 773 -21.16 18.22 -23.60
N GLU A 774 -21.02 18.45 -22.31
CA GLU A 774 -20.26 17.60 -21.37
C GLU A 774 -21.11 16.49 -20.75
N SER A 775 -22.41 16.41 -21.13
CA SER A 775 -23.30 15.35 -20.65
C SER A 775 -22.87 13.97 -21.15
N MET A 776 -23.14 12.96 -20.33
CA MET A 776 -22.76 11.57 -20.58
C MET A 776 -23.36 11.04 -21.89
N VAL A 777 -22.56 10.39 -22.71
CA VAL A 777 -23.05 9.67 -23.89
C VAL A 777 -23.72 8.38 -23.46
N ILE A 778 -25.01 8.25 -23.71
CA ILE A 778 -25.82 7.08 -23.30
C ILE A 778 -26.07 6.08 -24.43
N GLY A 779 -25.84 6.48 -25.68
CA GLY A 779 -26.02 5.63 -26.84
C GLY A 779 -25.76 6.30 -28.17
N LEU A 780 -26.05 5.57 -29.23
CA LEU A 780 -25.94 5.99 -30.64
C LEU A 780 -27.25 5.83 -31.38
N ALA A 781 -27.75 6.91 -31.92
CA ALA A 781 -28.76 6.82 -32.98
C ALA A 781 -28.10 6.39 -34.31
N SER A 782 -28.63 5.38 -34.97
CA SER A 782 -28.16 4.97 -36.28
C SER A 782 -28.61 5.96 -37.35
N ALA A 783 -27.87 6.04 -38.46
CA ALA A 783 -28.31 6.81 -39.65
C ALA A 783 -29.69 6.35 -40.12
N GLY A 784 -30.59 7.28 -40.34
CA GLY A 784 -31.98 7.04 -40.71
C GLY A 784 -32.92 6.78 -39.53
N ALA A 785 -32.43 6.66 -38.31
CA ALA A 785 -33.24 6.46 -37.12
C ALA A 785 -34.17 7.66 -36.86
N THR A 786 -35.36 7.40 -36.35
CA THR A 786 -36.40 8.39 -36.03
C THR A 786 -36.87 8.19 -34.59
N PHE A 787 -37.04 9.31 -33.85
CA PHE A 787 -37.51 9.27 -32.46
C PHE A 787 -38.57 10.37 -32.22
N PRO A 788 -39.57 10.09 -31.35
CA PRO A 788 -40.49 11.11 -30.90
C PRO A 788 -39.75 12.23 -30.16
N VAL A 789 -40.03 13.48 -30.45
CA VAL A 789 -39.58 14.65 -29.73
C VAL A 789 -40.57 14.94 -28.61
N ILE A 790 -40.07 15.11 -27.40
CA ILE A 790 -40.84 15.42 -26.18
C ILE A 790 -40.48 16.76 -25.58
N GLY A 791 -39.42 17.45 -26.09
CA GLY A 791 -39.05 18.77 -25.64
C GLY A 791 -37.86 19.35 -26.36
N SER A 792 -37.56 20.62 -26.08
CA SER A 792 -36.33 21.28 -26.56
C SER A 792 -35.81 22.30 -25.54
N GLN A 793 -34.49 22.45 -25.44
CA GLN A 793 -33.83 23.39 -24.58
C GLN A 793 -32.62 23.97 -25.33
N GLY A 794 -32.69 25.25 -25.70
CA GLY A 794 -31.61 25.89 -26.44
C GLY A 794 -31.34 25.20 -27.79
N GLN A 795 -30.12 24.72 -27.96
CA GLN A 795 -29.69 23.93 -29.15
C GLN A 795 -29.96 22.43 -29.05
N TRP A 796 -30.60 21.95 -27.97
CA TRP A 796 -30.84 20.55 -27.70
C TRP A 796 -32.30 20.16 -27.98
N VAL A 797 -32.48 18.95 -28.46
CA VAL A 797 -33.78 18.31 -28.63
C VAL A 797 -33.86 17.11 -27.71
N LYS A 798 -34.90 17.03 -26.84
CA LYS A 798 -35.19 15.89 -25.99
C LYS A 798 -36.04 14.90 -26.76
N ILE A 799 -35.55 13.66 -26.88
CA ILE A 799 -36.18 12.58 -27.61
C ILE A 799 -36.53 11.41 -26.72
N GLN A 800 -37.61 10.69 -27.06
CA GLN A 800 -38.05 9.50 -26.36
C GLN A 800 -37.37 8.26 -26.96
N LEU A 801 -36.59 7.51 -26.20
CA LEU A 801 -35.92 6.27 -26.59
C LEU A 801 -36.75 5.03 -26.26
N ALA A 802 -37.40 5.05 -25.09
CA ALA A 802 -38.26 4.00 -24.53
C ALA A 802 -39.25 4.66 -23.55
N PRO A 803 -40.32 3.99 -23.11
CA PRO A 803 -41.30 4.57 -22.17
C PRO A 803 -40.66 5.17 -20.89
N ASP A 804 -39.58 4.57 -20.42
CA ASP A 804 -38.86 4.96 -19.20
C ASP A 804 -37.48 5.62 -19.49
N ARG A 805 -37.24 6.05 -20.76
CA ARG A 805 -35.92 6.49 -21.17
C ARG A 805 -35.94 7.59 -22.21
N THR A 806 -35.27 8.67 -21.90
CA THR A 806 -35.09 9.83 -22.75
C THR A 806 -33.62 10.12 -23.05
N ALA A 807 -33.35 10.91 -24.06
CA ALA A 807 -32.03 11.38 -24.43
C ALA A 807 -32.09 12.80 -25.01
N PHE A 808 -30.92 13.46 -25.06
CA PHE A 808 -30.77 14.72 -25.78
C PHE A 808 -29.86 14.56 -27.00
N ALA A 809 -30.15 15.32 -28.05
CA ALA A 809 -29.32 15.44 -29.23
C ALA A 809 -29.23 16.89 -29.66
N LEU A 810 -28.14 17.27 -30.29
CA LEU A 810 -28.03 18.62 -30.88
C LEU A 810 -29.04 18.79 -32.02
N ARG A 811 -29.74 19.91 -32.04
CA ARG A 811 -30.69 20.23 -33.12
C ARG A 811 -30.04 20.21 -34.52
N SER A 812 -28.74 20.58 -34.59
CA SER A 812 -27.93 20.52 -35.80
C SER A 812 -27.59 19.10 -36.27
N SER A 813 -27.83 18.08 -35.45
CA SER A 813 -27.48 16.68 -35.77
C SER A 813 -28.54 15.93 -36.54
N GLY A 814 -29.74 16.52 -36.72
CA GLY A 814 -30.86 15.87 -37.43
C GLY A 814 -31.91 16.87 -37.89
N ASN A 815 -33.02 16.35 -38.43
CA ASN A 815 -34.12 17.13 -38.95
C ASN A 815 -35.40 16.85 -38.15
N LEU A 816 -36.12 17.89 -37.83
CA LEU A 816 -37.47 17.79 -37.26
C LEU A 816 -38.46 17.60 -38.44
N VAL A 817 -39.23 16.53 -38.45
CA VAL A 817 -40.21 16.19 -39.48
C VAL A 817 -41.59 16.08 -38.85
N ALA A 818 -42.63 16.37 -39.65
CA ALA A 818 -44.01 16.28 -39.17
C ALA A 818 -44.38 14.81 -38.89
N ALA A 819 -45.20 14.57 -37.88
CA ALA A 819 -45.55 13.22 -37.42
C ALA A 819 -46.20 12.36 -38.48
N ASP A 820 -46.90 12.96 -39.44
CA ASP A 820 -47.62 12.28 -40.52
C ASP A 820 -46.75 11.91 -41.74
N SER A 821 -45.48 12.29 -41.75
CA SER A 821 -44.65 12.19 -42.95
C SER A 821 -43.66 11.01 -42.95
N VAL A 822 -43.50 10.26 -41.86
CA VAL A 822 -42.57 9.14 -41.79
C VAL A 822 -43.18 7.96 -41.02
N PRO A 823 -43.16 6.71 -41.56
CA PRO A 823 -43.51 5.55 -40.76
C PRO A 823 -42.57 5.46 -39.57
N LEU A 824 -43.09 5.24 -38.36
CA LEU A 824 -42.30 4.91 -37.18
C LEU A 824 -41.56 3.59 -37.45
N LEU A 825 -40.44 3.69 -38.13
CA LEU A 825 -39.45 2.61 -38.19
C LEU A 825 -38.97 2.38 -36.74
N SER A 826 -38.94 1.12 -36.30
CA SER A 826 -38.44 0.76 -34.97
C SER A 826 -37.19 1.55 -34.64
N PRO A 827 -37.15 2.25 -33.53
CA PRO A 827 -36.03 3.14 -33.21
C PRO A 827 -34.73 2.32 -33.16
N ARG A 828 -33.81 2.62 -34.10
CA ARG A 828 -32.51 1.99 -34.15
C ARG A 828 -31.51 2.84 -33.40
N TRP A 829 -31.27 2.51 -32.14
CA TRP A 829 -30.19 3.04 -31.36
C TRP A 829 -29.46 1.91 -30.67
N ILE A 830 -28.18 2.11 -30.41
CA ILE A 830 -27.31 1.16 -29.72
C ILE A 830 -26.97 1.77 -28.39
N PRO A 831 -27.44 1.23 -27.26
CA PRO A 831 -27.05 1.69 -25.94
C PRO A 831 -25.55 1.53 -25.70
N MET A 832 -24.93 2.46 -24.96
CA MET A 832 -23.51 2.40 -24.66
C MET A 832 -23.12 1.10 -23.95
N TRP A 833 -23.98 0.57 -23.08
CA TRP A 833 -23.71 -0.69 -22.36
C TRP A 833 -23.78 -1.95 -23.26
N GLN A 834 -24.22 -1.85 -24.51
CA GLN A 834 -24.17 -2.93 -25.51
C GLN A 834 -22.98 -2.76 -26.48
N ILE A 835 -22.26 -1.63 -26.41
CA ILE A 835 -21.08 -1.42 -27.23
C ILE A 835 -19.93 -2.13 -26.54
N GLN A 836 -19.38 -3.13 -27.21
CA GLN A 836 -18.20 -3.84 -26.69
C GLN A 836 -17.01 -2.87 -26.55
N GLY A 837 -16.28 -3.03 -25.47
CA GLY A 837 -15.05 -2.27 -25.24
C GLY A 837 -13.97 -2.53 -26.32
N PRO A 838 -12.90 -1.73 -26.30
CA PRO A 838 -11.82 -1.91 -27.25
C PRO A 838 -11.15 -3.27 -27.07
N ARG A 839 -10.66 -3.86 -28.16
CA ARG A 839 -10.02 -5.19 -28.19
C ARG A 839 -8.54 -5.09 -28.48
N ILE A 840 -7.78 -5.87 -27.73
CA ILE A 840 -6.35 -6.09 -27.95
C ILE A 840 -6.18 -7.54 -28.36
N GLU A 841 -5.73 -7.76 -29.59
CA GLU A 841 -5.36 -9.07 -30.12
C GLU A 841 -3.84 -9.10 -30.29
N VAL A 842 -3.15 -9.81 -29.43
CA VAL A 842 -1.70 -9.97 -29.55
C VAL A 842 -1.42 -11.02 -30.62
N ILE A 843 -0.76 -10.61 -31.71
CA ILE A 843 -0.42 -11.45 -32.86
C ILE A 843 0.89 -12.19 -32.60
N ARG A 844 1.87 -11.48 -31.98
CA ARG A 844 3.14 -12.03 -31.58
C ARG A 844 3.39 -11.66 -30.14
N ASP A 845 3.28 -12.66 -29.26
CA ASP A 845 3.59 -12.56 -27.84
C ASP A 845 5.08 -12.29 -27.61
N LEU A 846 5.38 -11.66 -26.48
CA LEU A 846 6.76 -11.58 -25.99
C LEU A 846 7.22 -12.97 -25.56
N PRO A 847 8.43 -13.40 -25.91
CA PRO A 847 9.01 -14.60 -25.32
C PRO A 847 9.03 -14.47 -23.79
N LEU A 848 8.67 -15.54 -23.08
CA LEU A 848 8.65 -15.52 -21.61
C LEU A 848 10.06 -15.40 -21.02
N ARG A 849 11.08 -15.87 -21.74
CA ARG A 849 12.51 -15.70 -21.41
C ARG A 849 13.23 -15.03 -22.56
N ASN A 850 13.97 -13.98 -22.25
CA ASN A 850 14.67 -13.16 -23.23
C ASN A 850 16.15 -13.06 -22.91
N ARG A 851 16.99 -13.14 -23.95
CA ARG A 851 18.44 -12.88 -23.88
C ARG A 851 18.83 -11.59 -24.60
N THR A 852 17.87 -10.90 -25.17
CA THR A 852 18.07 -9.65 -25.89
C THR A 852 17.05 -8.61 -25.43
N SER A 853 17.42 -7.34 -25.48
CA SER A 853 16.56 -6.17 -25.28
C SER A 853 17.01 -5.09 -26.29
N PRO A 854 16.09 -4.40 -26.97
CA PRO A 854 14.63 -4.55 -26.92
C PRO A 854 14.10 -5.80 -27.64
N VAL A 855 12.84 -6.17 -27.33
CA VAL A 855 12.11 -7.27 -27.99
C VAL A 855 10.92 -6.75 -28.78
N ASP A 856 10.50 -7.48 -29.82
CA ASP A 856 9.36 -7.10 -30.65
C ASP A 856 8.05 -7.64 -30.05
N LEU A 857 7.05 -6.77 -29.96
CA LEU A 857 5.66 -7.09 -29.64
C LEU A 857 4.80 -6.71 -30.84
N THR A 858 3.87 -7.56 -31.26
CA THR A 858 2.94 -7.21 -32.34
C THR A 858 1.52 -7.45 -31.89
N ALA A 859 0.66 -6.44 -32.00
CA ALA A 859 -0.75 -6.55 -31.65
C ALA A 859 -1.64 -5.76 -32.61
N ARG A 860 -2.87 -6.26 -32.77
CA ARG A 860 -3.97 -5.56 -33.41
C ARG A 860 -4.88 -4.97 -32.37
N LEU A 861 -5.11 -3.68 -32.46
CA LEU A 861 -5.96 -2.90 -31.60
C LEU A 861 -7.22 -2.51 -32.39
N SER A 862 -8.40 -2.72 -31.84
CA SER A 862 -9.64 -2.40 -32.56
C SER A 862 -10.77 -1.93 -31.64
N HIS A 863 -11.59 -1.04 -32.15
CA HIS A 863 -12.83 -0.61 -31.52
C HIS A 863 -13.85 -0.20 -32.60
N PRO A 864 -15.15 -0.51 -32.46
CA PRO A 864 -16.17 -0.22 -33.48
C PRO A 864 -16.33 1.28 -33.84
N ARG A 865 -15.88 2.18 -32.97
CA ARG A 865 -16.03 3.64 -33.19
C ARG A 865 -14.71 4.33 -33.44
N GLN A 866 -13.85 4.35 -32.42
CA GLN A 866 -12.55 5.02 -32.50
C GLN A 866 -11.63 4.52 -31.43
N ILE A 867 -10.36 4.58 -31.67
CA ILE A 867 -9.30 4.44 -30.69
C ILE A 867 -8.92 5.86 -30.26
N LEU A 868 -9.03 6.13 -28.94
CA LEU A 868 -8.56 7.37 -28.35
C LEU A 868 -7.03 7.36 -28.27
N ASP A 869 -6.49 6.37 -27.60
CA ASP A 869 -5.04 6.12 -27.49
C ASP A 869 -4.73 4.66 -27.14
N ALA A 870 -3.46 4.33 -27.30
CA ALA A 870 -2.89 3.08 -26.85
C ALA A 870 -1.49 3.30 -26.31
N THR A 871 -1.21 2.74 -25.14
CA THR A 871 0.09 2.81 -24.47
C THR A 871 0.61 1.43 -24.15
N VAL A 872 1.94 1.28 -24.24
CA VAL A 872 2.66 0.11 -23.76
C VAL A 872 3.55 0.54 -22.62
N GLU A 873 3.46 -0.17 -21.49
CA GLU A 873 4.22 0.12 -20.29
C GLU A 873 5.03 -1.09 -19.87
N VAL A 874 6.26 -0.86 -19.41
CA VAL A 874 7.17 -1.89 -18.91
C VAL A 874 7.55 -1.55 -17.48
N PHE A 875 7.28 -2.45 -16.57
CA PHE A 875 7.65 -2.35 -15.15
C PHE A 875 8.72 -3.40 -14.85
N GLY A 876 9.93 -2.95 -14.62
CA GLY A 876 11.08 -3.78 -14.26
C GLY A 876 11.29 -3.89 -12.74
N PRO A 877 12.33 -4.64 -12.30
CA PRO A 877 12.73 -4.72 -10.91
C PRO A 877 13.11 -3.36 -10.33
N GLN A 878 13.01 -3.24 -9.00
CA GLN A 878 13.42 -2.02 -8.26
C GLN A 878 12.72 -0.73 -8.73
N GLY A 879 11.48 -0.85 -9.24
CA GLY A 879 10.71 0.32 -9.68
C GLY A 879 11.13 0.89 -11.04
N ARG A 880 12.00 0.22 -11.79
CA ARG A 880 12.34 0.63 -13.16
C ARG A 880 11.09 0.64 -14.04
N TYR A 881 10.95 1.66 -14.85
CA TYR A 881 9.77 1.88 -15.68
C TYR A 881 10.16 2.43 -17.06
N ALA A 882 9.44 2.00 -18.07
CA ALA A 882 9.50 2.58 -19.40
C ALA A 882 8.09 2.61 -20.01
N LYS A 883 7.75 3.69 -20.70
CA LYS A 883 6.50 3.85 -21.45
C LYS A 883 6.82 4.01 -22.94
N VAL A 884 6.15 3.20 -23.75
CA VAL A 884 6.26 3.26 -25.19
C VAL A 884 4.88 3.59 -25.74
N MET A 885 4.70 4.80 -26.24
CA MET A 885 3.42 5.16 -26.85
C MET A 885 3.31 4.60 -28.24
N VAL A 886 2.11 4.19 -28.55
CA VAL A 886 1.82 3.51 -29.79
C VAL A 886 0.86 4.29 -30.67
N ALA A 887 -0.09 5.04 -30.10
CA ALA A 887 -1.05 5.82 -30.85
C ALA A 887 -1.66 6.95 -30.02
N SER A 888 -1.92 8.08 -30.64
CA SER A 888 -2.72 9.20 -30.08
C SER A 888 -3.79 9.61 -31.06
N GLY A 889 -5.03 9.79 -30.56
CA GLY A 889 -6.10 10.62 -31.07
C GLY A 889 -6.37 10.66 -32.56
N SER A 890 -6.35 9.53 -33.27
CA SER A 890 -6.48 9.56 -34.75
C SER A 890 -7.87 9.30 -35.31
N GLY A 891 -8.88 9.02 -34.42
CA GLY A 891 -10.23 8.63 -34.87
C GLY A 891 -10.28 7.29 -35.62
N ARG A 892 -9.20 6.52 -35.64
CA ARG A 892 -9.13 5.21 -36.29
C ARG A 892 -9.91 4.17 -35.49
N THR A 893 -10.51 3.22 -36.21
CA THR A 893 -11.22 2.08 -35.61
C THR A 893 -10.33 0.85 -35.45
N GLU A 894 -9.20 0.81 -36.17
CA GLU A 894 -8.23 -0.28 -36.10
C GLU A 894 -6.80 0.26 -36.22
N LEU A 895 -5.89 -0.36 -35.48
CA LEU A 895 -4.46 -0.02 -35.52
C LEU A 895 -3.62 -1.28 -35.27
N ASN A 896 -2.67 -1.54 -36.17
CA ASN A 896 -1.65 -2.56 -35.97
C ASN A 896 -0.40 -1.90 -35.36
N ILE A 897 0.09 -2.47 -34.27
CA ILE A 897 1.25 -1.97 -33.56
C ILE A 897 2.37 -2.98 -33.53
N ALA A 898 3.60 -2.49 -33.61
CA ALA A 898 4.81 -3.30 -33.53
C ALA A 898 5.92 -2.55 -32.76
N PRO A 899 5.68 -2.18 -31.47
CA PRO A 899 6.68 -1.47 -30.70
C PRO A 899 7.87 -2.37 -30.33
N LYS A 900 9.05 -1.77 -30.24
CA LYS A 900 10.23 -2.37 -29.63
C LYS A 900 10.17 -2.14 -28.12
N ILE A 901 10.07 -3.21 -27.35
CA ILE A 901 9.87 -3.18 -25.91
C ILE A 901 11.22 -3.27 -25.21
N PRO A 902 11.69 -2.22 -24.51
CA PRO A 902 12.89 -2.29 -23.70
C PRO A 902 12.62 -3.16 -22.46
N LEU A 903 13.47 -4.15 -22.21
CA LEU A 903 13.39 -4.97 -21.01
C LEU A 903 14.54 -4.64 -20.06
N PHE A 904 14.24 -4.62 -18.79
CA PHE A 904 15.20 -4.49 -17.69
C PHE A 904 15.67 -5.87 -17.23
N GLU A 905 16.92 -5.99 -16.79
CA GLU A 905 17.42 -7.26 -16.26
C GLU A 905 16.55 -7.75 -15.09
N GLY A 906 16.16 -9.04 -15.16
CA GLY A 906 15.25 -9.66 -14.20
C GLY A 906 13.80 -9.73 -14.70
N LYS A 907 12.84 -9.65 -13.77
CA LYS A 907 11.40 -9.76 -14.00
C LYS A 907 10.82 -8.46 -14.57
N ASN A 908 10.15 -8.57 -15.72
CA ASN A 908 9.45 -7.46 -16.36
C ASN A 908 7.96 -7.78 -16.48
N ARG A 909 7.10 -6.81 -16.11
CA ARG A 909 5.67 -6.83 -16.43
C ARG A 909 5.41 -5.85 -17.55
N VAL A 910 4.97 -6.36 -18.69
CA VAL A 910 4.62 -5.56 -19.87
C VAL A 910 3.10 -5.49 -19.96
N SER A 911 2.55 -4.28 -20.14
CA SER A 911 1.12 -4.08 -20.32
C SER A 911 0.83 -3.22 -21.55
N ILE A 912 -0.29 -3.54 -22.24
CA ILE A 912 -0.88 -2.70 -23.27
C ILE A 912 -2.20 -2.17 -22.70
N THR A 913 -2.38 -0.86 -22.68
CA THR A 913 -3.65 -0.22 -22.35
C THR A 913 -4.21 0.44 -23.60
N LEU A 914 -5.43 0.09 -23.98
CA LEU A 914 -6.15 0.65 -25.11
C LEU A 914 -7.42 1.36 -24.63
N ARG A 915 -7.58 2.63 -24.99
CA ARG A 915 -8.76 3.44 -24.65
C ARG A 915 -9.54 3.85 -25.90
N SER A 916 -10.85 3.81 -25.80
CA SER A 916 -11.77 4.40 -26.80
C SER A 916 -12.48 5.64 -26.26
N THR A 917 -12.64 5.73 -24.94
CA THR A 917 -13.01 6.91 -24.15
C THR A 917 -12.17 6.88 -22.86
N PRO A 918 -12.14 7.95 -22.04
CA PRO A 918 -11.45 7.92 -20.75
C PRO A 918 -11.88 6.75 -19.84
N GLU A 919 -13.17 6.38 -19.90
CA GLU A 919 -13.76 5.33 -19.06
C GLU A 919 -13.69 3.94 -19.71
N LEU A 920 -13.77 3.88 -21.05
CA LEU A 920 -13.84 2.61 -21.79
C LEU A 920 -12.45 2.19 -22.26
N LYS A 921 -11.83 1.31 -21.45
CA LYS A 921 -10.46 0.82 -21.65
C LYS A 921 -10.38 -0.70 -21.55
N THR A 922 -9.41 -1.25 -22.26
CA THR A 922 -9.01 -2.68 -22.15
C THR A 922 -7.51 -2.74 -21.89
N ARG A 923 -7.08 -3.70 -21.05
CA ARG A 923 -5.69 -3.92 -20.71
C ARG A 923 -5.29 -5.37 -20.94
N TRP A 924 -4.13 -5.55 -21.55
CA TRP A 924 -3.44 -6.82 -21.67
C TRP A 924 -2.14 -6.77 -20.88
N GLU A 925 -1.75 -7.88 -20.25
CA GLU A 925 -0.53 -7.95 -19.44
C GLU A 925 0.20 -9.29 -19.62
N GLN A 926 1.53 -9.24 -19.59
CA GLN A 926 2.40 -10.40 -19.57
C GLN A 926 3.64 -10.17 -18.70
N ILE A 927 4.07 -11.22 -17.99
CA ILE A 927 5.35 -11.23 -17.26
C ILE A 927 6.37 -12.01 -18.07
N CYS A 928 7.54 -11.41 -18.27
CA CYS A 928 8.68 -12.05 -18.91
C CYS A 928 9.98 -11.78 -18.13
N TYR A 929 10.98 -12.60 -18.34
CA TYR A 929 12.31 -12.44 -17.74
C TYR A 929 13.33 -12.10 -18.83
N TYR A 930 14.19 -11.10 -18.51
CA TYR A 930 15.36 -10.77 -19.30
C TYR A 930 16.63 -11.07 -18.51
N SER A 931 17.51 -11.84 -19.11
CA SER A 931 18.85 -12.13 -18.60
C SER A 931 19.80 -12.10 -19.79
N PRO A 932 20.66 -11.06 -19.90
CA PRO A 932 21.60 -10.86 -21.01
C PRO A 932 22.60 -11.99 -21.19
#